data_6311b84205edaebc7491f0ae53b8012c
#
_entry.id   6311b84205edaebc7491f0ae53b8012c
#
_cell.length_a   1.000
_cell.length_b   1.000
_cell.length_c   1.000
_cell.angle_alpha   90.00
_cell.angle_beta   90.00
_cell.angle_gamma   90.00
#
_symmetry.space_group_name_H-M   'P 1'
#
loop_
_entity.id
_entity.type
_entity.pdbx_description
1 polymer ?
#
loop_
_entity_poly.entity_id
_entity_poly.type
_entity_poly.pdbx_seq_one_letter_code
_entity_poly.pdbx_strand_id
1 'polypeptide(L)'
;MIRYKFVGLLTCLIMSAGIFCAVADDAAAFEPKIIRIHDESELHSLEEAGVRLLRHRGDIYLCLFPLQERMATSPSRIRRITPSLDVAKTYYDAFAIQEGRAAGIPYTGNGVVVGICDIGIDPLHPTFLDADGKSRIKRVVQYKEKEGIRIQLDGDDAYQEWKTDDTDKYHATHVCGILAGSGAGTPYSGIATDAEIVATVSTLSEVGLLAGVEDIIDYAREVGKPAVINISVGCNTGPHDGTSLFSQYLDMCADDAVIVLSAGNEGSHNNTIMHTFSEAAPSVSFRLGNTAWDEFHMYGATEMWSGSSRPLSVILKVYDSVERRIAFEIGEFTMADGDEISFSWDESDFSAGLFPLVGELVMSGEVSPENGRHFTTLAYDFQSPEPAEGKGWARYEFAVEVAGKPGEDVEVYADGTYTRLVGLAGSRPSPERSISDLACGRRVISAGMYGNRSLSPETSDGEIIEVPTRYEEAATVVHSSYGTLRDGRVTPLTVAPGAPVVSAYSRYYRDLHADEPYLDLGSPWLSESGTSMASPYIAGYIATWLEAVPGLTTDDVIRIILDTNRTDFADNSDPHNGMGWFDPVAGLRRALGWNGVDSAADSIGMLSPDDYVEVYSMTGAKIYAGAAKGLSGMSKGLYVVRLASSVMKVALP
;
A
#
# COMPACT_ATOMS: atom_id res chain seq x y z
N MET A 1 -15.53 22.57 34.54
CA MET A 1 -14.35 23.47 34.55
C MET A 1 -13.31 22.81 33.70
N ILE A 2 -13.14 23.27 32.45
CA ILE A 2 -12.19 22.67 31.51
C ILE A 2 -10.79 22.98 32.06
N ARG A 3 -10.04 21.96 32.40
CA ARG A 3 -8.65 22.08 32.83
C ARG A 3 -7.75 21.91 31.61
N TYR A 4 -7.19 23.01 31.13
CA TYR A 4 -6.10 22.95 30.17
C TYR A 4 -4.87 22.38 30.87
N LYS A 5 -4.45 21.18 30.50
CA LYS A 5 -3.13 20.66 30.86
C LYS A 5 -2.31 20.66 29.59
N PHE A 6 -1.18 21.33 29.60
CA PHE A 6 -0.11 21.07 28.66
C PHE A 6 0.45 19.68 29.00
N VAL A 7 0.07 18.69 28.23
CA VAL A 7 0.64 17.35 28.30
C VAL A 7 1.40 17.11 27.02
N GLY A 8 2.70 17.07 27.16
CA GLY A 8 3.55 16.63 26.07
C GLY A 8 3.33 15.14 25.78
N LEU A 9 3.30 14.79 24.52
CA LEU A 9 3.33 13.47 23.92
C LEU A 9 2.06 12.63 24.06
N LEU A 10 1.23 12.67 23.03
CA LEU A 10 0.46 11.50 22.65
C LEU A 10 1.42 10.53 21.93
N THR A 11 1.96 9.57 22.66
CA THR A 11 2.72 8.47 22.06
C THR A 11 1.73 7.61 21.30
N CYS A 12 1.67 7.73 19.99
CA CYS A 12 0.79 6.91 19.18
C CYS A 12 1.15 5.44 19.30
N LEU A 13 0.26 4.70 19.93
CA LEU A 13 0.25 3.25 19.87
C LEU A 13 -0.26 2.82 18.49
N ILE A 14 0.61 2.16 17.74
CA ILE A 14 0.21 1.30 16.63
C ILE A 14 -0.32 0.02 17.25
N MET A 15 -1.58 -0.30 17.04
CA MET A 15 -2.10 -1.61 17.40
C MET A 15 -2.88 -2.21 16.24
N SER A 16 -2.38 -3.33 15.74
CA SER A 16 -3.17 -4.38 15.16
C SER A 16 -4.10 -4.97 16.22
N ALA A 17 -5.26 -5.45 15.84
CA ALA A 17 -6.28 -5.97 16.73
C ALA A 17 -5.72 -7.02 17.71
N GLY A 18 -5.80 -6.75 19.00
CA GLY A 18 -5.53 -7.74 20.04
C GLY A 18 -4.68 -7.21 21.19
N ILE A 19 -5.37 -6.91 22.30
CA ILE A 19 -4.84 -6.72 23.66
C ILE A 19 -4.03 -5.45 23.90
N PHE A 20 -4.71 -4.45 24.43
CA PHE A 20 -4.11 -3.32 25.11
C PHE A 20 -3.31 -3.77 26.33
N CYS A 21 -2.02 -3.64 26.27
CA CYS A 21 -1.24 -3.33 27.46
C CYS A 21 -0.65 -1.94 27.21
N ALA A 22 -1.23 -0.93 27.85
CA ALA A 22 -0.61 0.39 27.92
C ALA A 22 0.67 0.23 28.75
N VAL A 23 1.72 -0.23 28.09
CA VAL A 23 3.08 -0.05 28.59
C VAL A 23 3.46 1.35 28.10
N ALA A 24 3.48 2.31 29.01
CA ALA A 24 4.17 3.56 28.77
C ALA A 24 5.55 3.20 28.24
N ASP A 25 5.81 3.54 26.96
CA ASP A 25 7.07 3.20 26.31
C ASP A 25 8.12 4.23 26.75
N ASP A 26 8.59 4.10 28.01
CA ASP A 26 9.66 4.92 28.60
C ASP A 26 11.02 4.74 27.85
N ALA A 27 11.03 3.91 26.80
CA ALA A 27 12.24 3.57 26.05
C ALA A 27 12.36 4.28 24.67
N ALA A 28 11.36 5.02 24.22
CA ALA A 28 11.47 5.73 22.95
C ALA A 28 12.51 6.86 23.07
N ALA A 29 13.65 6.72 22.39
CA ALA A 29 14.73 7.72 22.40
C ALA A 29 14.65 8.69 21.22
N PHE A 30 13.89 8.34 20.17
CA PHE A 30 13.85 9.10 18.92
C PHE A 30 12.45 9.15 18.30
N GLU A 31 12.18 10.26 17.61
CA GLU A 31 11.01 10.48 16.77
C GLU A 31 11.44 10.50 15.29
N PRO A 32 10.92 9.63 14.43
CA PRO A 32 11.23 9.61 13.00
C PRO A 32 10.46 10.71 12.27
N LYS A 33 11.15 11.50 11.41
CA LYS A 33 10.55 12.55 10.57
C LYS A 33 11.16 12.60 9.18
N ILE A 34 10.33 12.93 8.18
CA ILE A 34 10.77 13.32 6.84
C ILE A 34 10.79 14.85 6.82
N ILE A 35 11.91 15.44 6.44
CA ILE A 35 12.08 16.90 6.38
C ILE A 35 12.77 17.30 5.08
N ARG A 36 12.49 18.52 4.64
CA ARG A 36 13.24 19.17 3.57
C ARG A 36 14.31 20.08 4.18
N ILE A 37 15.56 19.96 3.72
CA ILE A 37 16.69 20.78 4.16
C ILE A 37 17.17 21.58 2.96
N HIS A 38 17.25 22.91 3.11
CA HIS A 38 17.53 23.82 2.02
C HIS A 38 19.00 24.17 1.85
N ASP A 39 19.79 24.04 2.92
CA ASP A 39 21.22 24.35 2.89
C ASP A 39 22.02 23.59 3.97
N GLU A 40 23.35 23.57 3.81
CA GLU A 40 24.27 22.88 4.72
C GLU A 40 24.27 23.45 6.16
N SER A 41 23.88 24.71 6.34
CA SER A 41 23.84 25.33 7.68
C SER A 41 22.65 24.81 8.51
N GLU A 42 21.53 24.55 7.85
CA GLU A 42 20.36 23.92 8.46
C GLU A 42 20.68 22.47 8.87
N LEU A 43 21.31 21.70 7.97
CA LEU A 43 21.75 20.33 8.27
C LEU A 43 22.69 20.29 9.47
N HIS A 44 23.71 21.15 9.50
CA HIS A 44 24.67 21.21 10.61
C HIS A 44 24.00 21.57 11.94
N SER A 45 23.04 22.49 11.93
CA SER A 45 22.28 22.88 13.12
C SER A 45 21.45 21.70 13.69
N LEU A 46 20.88 20.87 12.82
CA LEU A 46 20.14 19.66 13.21
C LEU A 46 21.06 18.58 13.80
N GLU A 47 22.24 18.38 13.20
CA GLU A 47 23.25 17.46 13.72
C GLU A 47 23.77 17.90 15.11
N GLU A 48 24.03 19.20 15.33
CA GLU A 48 24.39 19.76 16.63
C GLU A 48 23.28 19.57 17.67
N ALA A 49 22.01 19.56 17.26
CA ALA A 49 20.86 19.28 18.11
C ALA A 49 20.68 17.77 18.40
N GLY A 50 21.57 16.92 17.88
CA GLY A 50 21.54 15.47 18.11
C GLY A 50 20.60 14.70 17.20
N VAL A 51 20.08 15.31 16.15
CA VAL A 51 19.28 14.64 15.11
C VAL A 51 20.17 13.66 14.34
N ARG A 52 19.70 12.44 14.14
CA ARG A 52 20.42 11.44 13.35
C ARG A 52 19.85 11.40 11.94
N LEU A 53 20.69 11.63 10.96
CA LEU A 53 20.37 11.42 9.56
C LEU A 53 20.41 9.92 9.24
N LEU A 54 19.34 9.37 8.68
CA LEU A 54 19.29 7.99 8.18
C LEU A 54 19.65 7.93 6.70
N ARG A 55 18.91 8.65 5.87
CA ARG A 55 19.04 8.69 4.41
C ARG A 55 18.62 10.05 3.87
N HIS A 56 18.94 10.33 2.62
CA HIS A 56 18.37 11.48 1.89
C HIS A 56 18.31 11.22 0.39
N ARG A 57 17.35 11.89 -0.27
CA ARG A 57 17.30 12.03 -1.73
C ARG A 57 17.06 13.48 -2.09
N GLY A 58 17.95 14.03 -2.92
CA GLY A 58 17.94 15.46 -3.21
C GLY A 58 17.97 16.26 -1.90
N ASP A 59 17.01 17.12 -1.71
CA ASP A 59 16.82 17.96 -0.52
C ASP A 59 15.87 17.39 0.55
N ILE A 60 15.36 16.15 0.37
CA ILE A 60 14.50 15.46 1.34
C ILE A 60 15.33 14.48 2.17
N TYR A 61 15.25 14.62 3.49
CA TYR A 61 16.03 13.90 4.47
C TYR A 61 15.13 13.08 5.40
N LEU A 62 15.54 11.82 5.67
CA LEU A 62 14.93 10.93 6.65
C LEU A 62 15.72 11.03 7.94
N CYS A 63 15.10 11.56 9.01
CA CYS A 63 15.79 11.91 10.24
C CYS A 63 15.15 11.24 11.46
N LEU A 64 15.98 10.98 12.48
CA LEU A 64 15.55 10.61 13.82
C LEU A 64 15.87 11.77 14.78
N PHE A 65 14.85 12.41 15.31
CA PHE A 65 14.95 13.48 16.26
C PHE A 65 15.02 12.92 17.69
N PRO A 66 16.00 13.29 18.52
CA PRO A 66 16.04 12.85 19.91
C PRO A 66 14.83 13.40 20.67
N LEU A 67 14.13 12.54 21.40
CA LEU A 67 13.08 12.97 22.31
C LEU A 67 13.72 13.67 23.51
N GLN A 68 13.64 15.00 23.55
CA GLN A 68 14.04 15.77 24.71
C GLN A 68 12.81 16.04 25.59
N GLU A 69 13.00 15.93 26.91
CA GLU A 69 12.00 16.46 27.85
C GLU A 69 11.79 17.95 27.55
N ARG A 70 10.59 18.29 27.05
CA ARG A 70 10.11 19.64 26.77
C ARG A 70 10.77 20.40 25.61
N MET A 71 10.40 20.03 24.40
CA MET A 71 10.10 21.04 23.39
C MET A 71 8.73 20.71 22.80
N ALA A 72 7.81 21.67 22.82
CA ALA A 72 6.59 21.63 22.04
C ALA A 72 7.00 21.67 20.56
N THR A 73 7.30 20.52 20.01
CA THR A 73 7.39 20.33 18.56
C THR A 73 5.96 20.07 18.10
N SER A 74 5.57 20.67 16.99
CA SER A 74 4.33 20.32 16.30
C SER A 74 4.16 18.81 16.34
N PRO A 75 2.96 18.29 16.65
CA PRO A 75 2.76 16.86 16.70
C PRO A 75 3.21 16.29 15.36
N SER A 76 4.11 15.34 15.40
CA SER A 76 4.46 14.60 14.22
C SER A 76 3.16 14.06 13.67
N ARG A 77 2.92 14.27 12.37
CA ARG A 77 1.75 13.72 11.68
C ARG A 77 1.64 12.25 12.03
N ILE A 78 0.61 11.93 12.80
CA ILE A 78 0.30 10.53 13.09
C ILE A 78 -0.36 9.98 11.84
N ARG A 79 0.47 9.54 10.88
CA ARG A 79 -0.03 8.79 9.73
C ARG A 79 -0.05 7.31 10.11
N ARG A 80 -1.24 6.78 10.08
CA ARG A 80 -1.48 5.38 10.40
C ARG A 80 -1.40 4.55 9.15
N ILE A 81 -0.59 3.51 9.18
CA ILE A 81 -0.33 2.63 8.06
C ILE A 81 -0.89 1.24 8.40
N THR A 82 -1.76 0.70 7.55
CA THR A 82 -2.47 -0.56 7.80
C THR A 82 -2.22 -1.59 6.72
N PRO A 83 -2.05 -2.88 7.06
CA PRO A 83 -1.87 -3.98 6.11
C PRO A 83 -3.18 -4.64 5.69
N SER A 84 -3.22 -5.30 4.53
CA SER A 84 -4.34 -6.09 4.01
C SER A 84 -3.91 -7.16 2.99
N LEU A 85 -4.75 -8.13 2.65
CA LEU A 85 -4.32 -9.50 2.33
C LEU A 85 -5.01 -10.15 1.10
N ASP A 86 -4.33 -10.88 0.24
CA ASP A 86 -4.59 -12.09 -0.60
C ASP A 86 -4.64 -12.14 -2.16
N VAL A 87 -4.17 -13.20 -2.93
CA VAL A 87 -3.96 -13.34 -4.41
C VAL A 87 -4.38 -14.59 -5.17
N ALA A 88 -4.49 -14.55 -6.51
CA ALA A 88 -4.51 -15.67 -7.43
C ALA A 88 -4.04 -15.45 -8.89
N LYS A 89 -3.55 -16.52 -9.54
CA LYS A 89 -2.79 -16.51 -10.78
C LYS A 89 -3.51 -16.96 -12.06
N THR A 90 -4.80 -17.17 -12.10
CA THR A 90 -5.45 -17.84 -13.24
C THR A 90 -5.96 -16.93 -14.34
N TYR A 91 -5.96 -15.61 -14.12
CA TYR A 91 -6.49 -14.68 -15.12
C TYR A 91 -5.47 -14.31 -16.20
N TYR A 92 -5.97 -14.13 -17.41
CA TYR A 92 -5.23 -13.71 -18.62
C TYR A 92 -4.06 -14.60 -19.00
N ASP A 93 -4.15 -15.91 -18.67
CA ASP A 93 -3.08 -16.88 -18.99
C ASP A 93 -1.70 -16.42 -18.46
N ALA A 94 -1.71 -15.78 -17.29
CA ALA A 94 -0.50 -15.19 -16.70
C ALA A 94 0.62 -16.21 -16.45
N PHE A 95 0.28 -17.49 -16.25
CA PHE A 95 1.23 -18.59 -16.23
C PHE A 95 2.04 -18.75 -17.53
N ALA A 96 1.51 -18.26 -18.66
CA ALA A 96 2.21 -18.33 -19.93
C ALA A 96 3.59 -17.68 -19.91
N ILE A 97 3.81 -16.71 -19.01
CA ILE A 97 5.11 -16.05 -18.84
C ILE A 97 6.11 -17.03 -18.22
N GLN A 98 5.76 -17.63 -17.08
CA GLN A 98 6.62 -18.58 -16.36
C GLN A 98 6.81 -19.90 -17.14
N GLU A 99 5.82 -20.32 -17.93
CA GLU A 99 5.88 -21.51 -18.78
C GLU A 99 6.56 -21.25 -20.13
N GLY A 100 6.92 -20.02 -20.43
CA GLY A 100 7.54 -19.62 -21.69
C GLY A 100 6.60 -19.53 -22.90
N ARG A 101 5.29 -19.75 -22.71
CA ARG A 101 4.29 -19.66 -23.81
C ARG A 101 4.04 -18.22 -24.26
N ALA A 102 4.22 -17.24 -23.37
CA ALA A 102 4.00 -15.82 -23.67
C ALA A 102 5.04 -15.25 -24.64
N ALA A 103 6.31 -15.69 -24.54
CA ALA A 103 7.44 -15.10 -25.25
C ALA A 103 8.46 -16.12 -25.79
N GLY A 104 8.14 -17.42 -25.72
CA GLY A 104 8.96 -18.52 -26.23
C GLY A 104 10.06 -18.99 -25.29
N ILE A 105 10.32 -18.27 -24.22
CA ILE A 105 11.17 -18.67 -23.09
C ILE A 105 10.48 -18.25 -21.79
N PRO A 106 10.69 -19.00 -20.70
CA PRO A 106 10.18 -18.62 -19.39
C PRO A 106 10.90 -17.37 -18.85
N TYR A 107 10.15 -16.55 -18.12
CA TYR A 107 10.67 -15.45 -17.31
C TYR A 107 10.14 -15.61 -15.89
N THR A 108 11.05 -15.64 -14.94
CA THR A 108 10.81 -15.97 -13.53
C THR A 108 11.44 -14.97 -12.56
N GLY A 109 11.89 -13.81 -13.08
CA GLY A 109 12.57 -12.77 -12.30
C GLY A 109 14.06 -13.03 -12.12
N ASN A 110 14.65 -13.97 -12.86
CA ASN A 110 16.08 -14.25 -12.76
C ASN A 110 16.91 -13.02 -13.14
N GLY A 111 17.91 -12.69 -12.29
CA GLY A 111 18.75 -11.51 -12.50
C GLY A 111 18.10 -10.19 -12.06
N VAL A 112 16.99 -10.24 -11.34
CA VAL A 112 16.29 -9.07 -10.78
C VAL A 112 16.26 -9.16 -9.26
N VAL A 113 16.36 -8.02 -8.58
CA VAL A 113 16.11 -7.88 -7.15
C VAL A 113 14.64 -7.53 -6.93
N VAL A 114 13.95 -8.28 -6.10
CA VAL A 114 12.61 -7.95 -5.63
C VAL A 114 12.66 -7.53 -4.18
N GLY A 115 12.09 -6.38 -3.85
CA GLY A 115 12.08 -5.80 -2.53
C GLY A 115 10.71 -5.85 -1.86
N ILE A 116 10.69 -6.06 -0.55
CA ILE A 116 9.51 -5.92 0.30
C ILE A 116 9.80 -4.91 1.39
N CYS A 117 8.96 -3.86 1.52
CA CYS A 117 8.93 -2.98 2.69
C CYS A 117 7.62 -3.19 3.43
N ASP A 118 7.69 -3.79 4.65
CA ASP A 118 6.49 -4.24 5.37
C ASP A 118 6.79 -4.40 6.88
N ILE A 119 5.93 -5.12 7.60
CA ILE A 119 6.12 -5.59 8.97
C ILE A 119 6.58 -7.05 8.96
N GLY A 120 7.31 -7.52 9.88
CA GLY A 120 7.73 -8.91 10.14
C GLY A 120 7.77 -9.89 8.94
N ILE A 121 8.75 -10.75 8.89
CA ILE A 121 8.86 -11.79 7.87
C ILE A 121 9.39 -13.10 8.48
N ASP A 122 8.97 -14.26 7.96
CA ASP A 122 9.59 -15.57 8.21
C ASP A 122 10.55 -15.90 7.04
N PRO A 123 11.85 -15.54 7.14
CA PRO A 123 12.78 -15.69 6.03
C PRO A 123 13.16 -17.15 5.73
N LEU A 124 12.83 -18.07 6.62
CA LEU A 124 13.08 -19.51 6.49
C LEU A 124 11.83 -20.31 6.17
N HIS A 125 10.70 -19.65 5.81
CA HIS A 125 9.55 -20.36 5.28
C HIS A 125 9.96 -21.16 4.02
N PRO A 126 9.56 -22.45 3.87
CA PRO A 126 10.02 -23.32 2.77
C PRO A 126 9.86 -22.71 1.38
N THR A 127 8.87 -21.83 1.16
CA THR A 127 8.65 -21.16 -0.13
C THR A 127 9.78 -20.21 -0.55
N PHE A 128 10.62 -19.78 0.39
CA PHE A 128 11.76 -18.91 0.12
C PHE A 128 13.08 -19.67 -0.03
N LEU A 129 13.06 -20.99 0.07
CA LEU A 129 14.26 -21.81 -0.12
C LEU A 129 14.44 -22.16 -1.61
N ASP A 130 15.69 -22.22 -2.04
CA ASP A 130 16.08 -22.75 -3.35
C ASP A 130 16.13 -24.29 -3.34
N ALA A 131 16.53 -24.89 -4.47
CA ALA A 131 16.62 -26.34 -4.61
C ALA A 131 17.66 -27.00 -3.68
N ASP A 132 18.64 -26.22 -3.20
CA ASP A 132 19.67 -26.67 -2.26
C ASP A 132 19.26 -26.43 -0.79
N GLY A 133 18.05 -25.94 -0.55
CA GLY A 133 17.51 -25.62 0.78
C GLY A 133 18.06 -24.34 1.40
N LYS A 134 18.67 -23.46 0.60
CA LYS A 134 19.16 -22.15 1.05
C LYS A 134 18.14 -21.06 0.78
N SER A 135 18.08 -20.06 1.66
CA SER A 135 17.18 -18.92 1.48
C SER A 135 17.54 -18.10 0.24
N ARG A 136 16.51 -17.75 -0.56
CA ARG A 136 16.61 -16.77 -1.63
C ARG A 136 16.47 -15.34 -1.11
N ILE A 137 16.08 -15.17 0.16
CA ILE A 137 16.17 -13.88 0.85
C ILE A 137 17.65 -13.63 1.13
N LYS A 138 18.21 -12.63 0.48
CA LYS A 138 19.65 -12.33 0.54
C LYS A 138 19.98 -11.41 1.69
N ARG A 139 19.05 -10.55 2.05
CA ARG A 139 19.19 -9.56 3.12
C ARG A 139 17.85 -9.30 3.78
N VAL A 140 17.85 -9.23 5.12
CA VAL A 140 16.74 -8.66 5.90
C VAL A 140 17.28 -7.46 6.65
N VAL A 141 16.58 -6.32 6.59
CA VAL A 141 16.90 -5.13 7.38
C VAL A 141 15.70 -4.80 8.26
N GLN A 142 15.93 -4.74 9.57
CA GLN A 142 14.92 -4.33 10.53
C GLN A 142 15.21 -2.93 11.06
N TYR A 143 14.19 -2.10 11.01
CA TYR A 143 14.19 -0.78 11.64
C TYR A 143 13.33 -0.81 12.92
N LYS A 144 13.90 -0.33 14.00
CA LYS A 144 13.23 0.02 15.25
C LYS A 144 13.45 1.51 15.46
N GLU A 145 12.59 2.30 14.82
CA GLU A 145 12.81 3.74 14.62
C GLU A 145 12.79 4.49 15.95
N LYS A 146 11.86 4.15 16.83
CA LYS A 146 11.74 4.76 18.17
C LYS A 146 12.99 4.53 19.03
N GLU A 147 13.66 3.40 18.84
CA GLU A 147 14.89 3.03 19.53
C GLU A 147 16.13 3.57 18.81
N GLY A 148 15.98 4.02 17.56
CA GLY A 148 17.07 4.44 16.69
C GLY A 148 17.99 3.29 16.27
N ILE A 149 17.44 2.07 16.16
CA ILE A 149 18.19 0.84 15.85
C ILE A 149 17.92 0.40 14.42
N ARG A 150 18.97 0.06 13.68
CA ARG A 150 18.93 -0.65 12.41
C ARG A 150 19.70 -1.96 12.53
N ILE A 151 19.07 -3.08 12.23
CA ILE A 151 19.67 -4.42 12.24
C ILE A 151 19.69 -4.92 10.80
N GLN A 152 20.85 -5.38 10.34
CA GLN A 152 20.98 -6.04 9.04
C GLN A 152 21.41 -7.49 9.26
N LEU A 153 20.74 -8.38 8.54
CA LEU A 153 20.97 -9.82 8.58
C LEU A 153 21.20 -10.31 7.15
N ASP A 154 22.29 -10.99 6.92
CA ASP A 154 22.66 -11.55 5.62
C ASP A 154 22.85 -13.07 5.78
N GLY A 155 21.97 -13.86 5.13
CA GLY A 155 22.09 -15.31 5.03
C GLY A 155 21.48 -16.13 6.18
N ASP A 156 21.38 -17.43 5.94
CA ASP A 156 20.60 -18.40 6.71
C ASP A 156 20.99 -18.50 8.18
N ASP A 157 22.28 -18.44 8.49
CA ASP A 157 22.75 -18.55 9.88
C ASP A 157 22.21 -17.42 10.75
N ALA A 158 22.17 -16.19 10.20
CA ALA A 158 21.61 -15.04 10.89
C ALA A 158 20.08 -15.18 11.08
N TYR A 159 19.37 -15.78 10.12
CA TYR A 159 17.92 -15.95 10.19
C TYR A 159 17.49 -17.02 11.19
N GLN A 160 18.34 -17.97 11.58
CA GLN A 160 18.02 -18.98 12.58
C GLN A 160 17.78 -18.41 13.98
N GLU A 161 18.46 -17.32 14.31
CA GLU A 161 18.39 -16.69 15.62
C GLU A 161 17.42 -15.50 15.69
N TRP A 162 16.91 -15.07 14.52
CA TRP A 162 16.14 -13.84 14.39
C TRP A 162 14.65 -14.11 14.09
N LYS A 163 13.77 -13.41 14.79
CA LYS A 163 12.33 -13.47 14.61
C LYS A 163 11.74 -12.08 14.64
N THR A 164 10.95 -11.72 13.65
CA THR A 164 10.23 -10.45 13.60
C THR A 164 8.71 -10.59 13.51
N ASP A 165 8.18 -11.72 13.05
CA ASP A 165 6.74 -11.98 13.05
C ASP A 165 6.32 -12.89 14.19
N ASP A 166 6.82 -12.56 15.37
CA ASP A 166 6.62 -13.29 16.61
C ASP A 166 5.37 -12.84 17.39
N THR A 167 4.59 -11.86 16.91
CA THR A 167 3.39 -11.39 17.60
C THR A 167 2.16 -11.39 16.71
N ASP A 168 2.11 -10.58 15.68
CA ASP A 168 0.94 -10.38 14.82
C ASP A 168 1.32 -9.90 13.42
N LYS A 169 2.48 -10.36 12.94
CA LYS A 169 3.16 -9.78 11.79
C LYS A 169 3.46 -10.80 10.69
N TYR A 170 2.45 -11.56 10.29
CA TYR A 170 2.56 -12.55 9.21
C TYR A 170 2.50 -11.92 7.80
N HIS A 171 2.10 -10.67 7.68
CA HIS A 171 1.74 -10.00 6.44
C HIS A 171 2.85 -9.99 5.40
N ALA A 172 4.08 -9.59 5.76
CA ALA A 172 5.21 -9.58 4.84
C ALA A 172 5.55 -10.97 4.29
N THR A 173 5.41 -12.03 5.11
CA THR A 173 5.61 -13.41 4.68
C THR A 173 4.63 -13.79 3.58
N HIS A 174 3.37 -13.43 3.74
CA HIS A 174 2.32 -13.67 2.77
C HIS A 174 2.56 -12.89 1.47
N VAL A 175 2.79 -11.59 1.56
CA VAL A 175 3.07 -10.69 0.44
C VAL A 175 4.33 -11.14 -0.33
N CYS A 176 5.41 -11.48 0.37
CA CYS A 176 6.64 -11.99 -0.24
C CYS A 176 6.43 -13.34 -0.93
N GLY A 177 5.57 -14.20 -0.37
CA GLY A 177 5.18 -15.47 -0.98
C GLY A 177 4.52 -15.28 -2.34
N ILE A 178 3.68 -14.25 -2.49
CA ILE A 178 3.06 -13.88 -3.77
C ILE A 178 4.10 -13.35 -4.75
N LEU A 179 4.91 -12.41 -4.31
CA LEU A 179 5.91 -11.76 -5.14
C LEU A 179 6.89 -12.78 -5.72
N ALA A 180 7.43 -13.67 -4.87
CA ALA A 180 8.59 -14.47 -5.25
C ALA A 180 8.66 -15.87 -4.62
N GLY A 181 7.64 -16.37 -3.94
CA GLY A 181 7.63 -17.71 -3.34
C GLY A 181 7.79 -18.83 -4.39
N SER A 182 8.59 -19.87 -4.10
CA SER A 182 8.74 -21.04 -4.97
C SER A 182 7.51 -21.98 -4.95
N GLY A 183 6.61 -21.78 -3.99
CA GLY A 183 5.49 -22.68 -3.73
C GLY A 183 5.86 -23.92 -2.93
N ALA A 184 7.13 -24.20 -2.69
CA ALA A 184 7.60 -25.36 -1.92
C ALA A 184 6.96 -26.70 -2.35
N GLY A 185 6.71 -26.88 -3.66
CA GLY A 185 6.06 -28.08 -4.21
C GLY A 185 4.52 -28.07 -4.16
N THR A 186 3.91 -27.01 -3.64
CA THR A 186 2.45 -26.79 -3.68
C THR A 186 2.07 -26.01 -4.95
N PRO A 187 0.77 -25.91 -5.30
CA PRO A 187 0.33 -25.09 -6.43
C PRO A 187 0.44 -23.56 -6.19
N TYR A 188 0.77 -23.12 -4.99
CA TYR A 188 0.76 -21.72 -4.56
C TYR A 188 2.11 -21.01 -4.71
N SER A 189 2.80 -21.24 -5.84
CA SER A 189 4.05 -20.51 -6.12
C SER A 189 3.80 -19.03 -6.41
N GLY A 190 4.71 -18.15 -6.00
CA GLY A 190 4.79 -16.74 -6.36
C GLY A 190 5.10 -16.50 -7.85
N ILE A 191 5.27 -15.23 -8.24
CA ILE A 191 5.48 -14.84 -9.64
C ILE A 191 6.96 -14.89 -10.02
N ALA A 192 7.82 -14.16 -9.31
CA ALA A 192 9.25 -14.01 -9.61
C ALA A 192 10.07 -15.07 -8.85
N THR A 193 9.83 -16.36 -9.19
CA THR A 193 10.34 -17.52 -8.43
C THR A 193 11.86 -17.67 -8.43
N ASP A 194 12.59 -17.02 -9.33
CA ASP A 194 14.07 -17.05 -9.41
C ASP A 194 14.70 -15.69 -9.09
N ALA A 195 13.92 -14.70 -8.64
CA ALA A 195 14.45 -13.40 -8.23
C ALA A 195 15.23 -13.49 -6.91
N GLU A 196 16.18 -12.57 -6.72
CA GLU A 196 16.79 -12.32 -5.41
C GLU A 196 15.86 -11.47 -4.55
N ILE A 197 15.63 -11.89 -3.30
CA ILE A 197 14.69 -11.23 -2.41
C ILE A 197 15.47 -10.41 -1.38
N VAL A 198 15.06 -9.16 -1.15
CA VAL A 198 15.49 -8.31 -0.03
C VAL A 198 14.24 -7.88 0.73
N ALA A 199 14.22 -8.11 2.03
CA ALA A 199 13.10 -7.70 2.88
C ALA A 199 13.53 -6.62 3.87
N THR A 200 12.75 -5.56 3.98
CA THR A 200 12.92 -4.55 5.02
C THR A 200 11.65 -4.49 5.86
N VAL A 201 11.83 -4.50 7.17
CA VAL A 201 10.75 -4.55 8.13
C VAL A 201 10.89 -3.40 9.12
N SER A 202 9.77 -2.74 9.41
CA SER A 202 9.73 -1.55 10.26
C SER A 202 8.48 -1.55 11.14
N THR A 203 8.34 -0.55 11.99
CA THR A 203 7.09 -0.30 12.73
C THR A 203 6.05 0.42 11.88
N LEU A 204 6.18 0.40 10.56
CA LEU A 204 5.35 1.08 9.58
C LEU A 204 5.33 2.62 9.73
N SER A 205 6.43 3.21 10.18
CA SER A 205 6.62 4.66 10.03
C SER A 205 7.00 5.00 8.58
N GLU A 206 6.61 6.18 8.11
CA GLU A 206 7.02 6.66 6.78
C GLU A 206 8.55 6.66 6.61
N VAL A 207 9.27 7.05 7.66
CA VAL A 207 10.75 7.06 7.67
C VAL A 207 11.31 5.65 7.56
N GLY A 208 10.77 4.69 8.30
CA GLY A 208 11.21 3.30 8.25
C GLY A 208 10.95 2.66 6.89
N LEU A 209 9.79 2.93 6.28
CA LEU A 209 9.47 2.45 4.93
C LEU A 209 10.43 3.02 3.88
N LEU A 210 10.65 4.34 3.89
CA LEU A 210 11.55 4.99 2.92
C LEU A 210 13.01 4.57 3.12
N ALA A 211 13.46 4.43 4.37
CA ALA A 211 14.80 3.90 4.66
C ALA A 211 14.94 2.45 4.16
N GLY A 212 13.86 1.66 4.28
CA GLY A 212 13.80 0.30 3.72
C GLY A 212 13.88 0.28 2.20
N VAL A 213 13.21 1.20 1.51
CA VAL A 213 13.32 1.37 0.05
C VAL A 213 14.78 1.63 -0.36
N GLU A 214 15.47 2.54 0.36
CA GLU A 214 16.87 2.83 0.08
C GLU A 214 17.79 1.63 0.31
N ASP A 215 17.58 0.83 1.36
CA ASP A 215 18.38 -0.37 1.61
C ASP A 215 18.21 -1.41 0.49
N ILE A 216 17.03 -1.55 -0.08
CA ILE A 216 16.79 -2.43 -1.23
C ILE A 216 17.50 -1.89 -2.48
N ILE A 217 17.40 -0.60 -2.73
CA ILE A 217 18.09 0.07 -3.85
C ILE A 217 19.60 -0.07 -3.72
N ASP A 218 20.15 0.14 -2.51
CA ASP A 218 21.58 -0.01 -2.25
C ASP A 218 22.04 -1.45 -2.52
N TYR A 219 21.24 -2.45 -2.09
CA TYR A 219 21.55 -3.85 -2.41
C TYR A 219 21.52 -4.11 -3.92
N ALA A 220 20.50 -3.61 -4.62
CA ALA A 220 20.39 -3.79 -6.08
C ALA A 220 21.58 -3.17 -6.83
N ARG A 221 22.04 -2.00 -6.38
CA ARG A 221 23.27 -1.35 -6.90
C ARG A 221 24.53 -2.16 -6.58
N GLU A 222 24.63 -2.70 -5.35
CA GLU A 222 25.75 -3.55 -4.92
C GLU A 222 25.93 -4.78 -5.84
N VAL A 223 24.81 -5.41 -6.24
CA VAL A 223 24.82 -6.59 -7.12
C VAL A 223 24.68 -6.27 -8.61
N GLY A 224 24.49 -5.01 -8.98
CA GLY A 224 24.38 -4.53 -10.36
C GLY A 224 23.14 -5.05 -11.08
N LYS A 225 21.99 -5.15 -10.41
CA LYS A 225 20.73 -5.68 -10.94
C LYS A 225 19.61 -4.64 -10.90
N PRO A 226 18.65 -4.68 -11.85
CA PRO A 226 17.44 -3.89 -11.75
C PRO A 226 16.61 -4.34 -10.54
N ALA A 227 15.79 -3.43 -10.00
CA ALA A 227 14.95 -3.72 -8.85
C ALA A 227 13.48 -3.33 -9.07
N VAL A 228 12.59 -4.11 -8.45
CA VAL A 228 11.19 -3.73 -8.21
C VAL A 228 10.88 -3.90 -6.73
N ILE A 229 10.21 -2.91 -6.15
CA ILE A 229 9.93 -2.84 -4.72
C ILE A 229 8.42 -2.81 -4.51
N ASN A 230 7.92 -3.69 -3.66
CA ASN A 230 6.53 -3.74 -3.25
C ASN A 230 6.36 -3.15 -1.85
N ILE A 231 5.37 -2.26 -1.70
CA ILE A 231 4.95 -1.66 -0.43
C ILE A 231 3.46 -1.93 -0.27
N SER A 232 3.11 -2.94 0.54
CA SER A 232 1.73 -3.40 0.72
C SER A 232 1.07 -2.81 1.96
N VAL A 233 1.23 -1.52 2.18
CA VAL A 233 0.67 -0.78 3.31
C VAL A 233 0.04 0.52 2.86
N GLY A 234 -0.83 1.10 3.68
CA GLY A 234 -1.58 2.30 3.32
C GLY A 234 -1.81 3.27 4.48
N CYS A 235 -2.14 4.51 4.13
CA CYS A 235 -2.55 5.57 5.05
C CYS A 235 -3.63 6.42 4.38
N ASN A 236 -4.71 6.71 5.12
CA ASN A 236 -5.83 7.49 4.60
C ASN A 236 -5.79 8.97 4.98
N THR A 237 -4.86 9.39 5.82
CA THR A 237 -4.59 10.82 6.07
C THR A 237 -3.50 11.31 5.12
N GLY A 238 -3.56 12.57 4.75
CA GLY A 238 -2.63 13.22 3.83
C GLY A 238 -3.33 14.09 2.78
N PRO A 239 -2.57 14.78 1.90
CA PRO A 239 -3.12 15.69 0.89
C PRO A 239 -3.80 15.01 -0.29
N HIS A 240 -3.60 13.73 -0.53
CA HIS A 240 -4.11 12.93 -1.65
C HIS A 240 -3.89 13.58 -3.03
N ASP A 241 -2.72 14.17 -3.23
CA ASP A 241 -2.35 14.86 -4.47
C ASP A 241 -0.91 14.56 -4.93
N GLY A 242 -0.19 13.71 -4.17
CA GLY A 242 1.20 13.34 -4.44
C GLY A 242 2.22 14.42 -4.06
N THR A 243 1.82 15.41 -3.27
CA THR A 243 2.72 16.47 -2.79
C THR A 243 3.34 16.17 -1.43
N SER A 244 2.91 15.12 -0.71
CA SER A 244 3.55 14.74 0.55
C SER A 244 5.04 14.45 0.35
N LEU A 245 5.87 14.72 1.36
CA LEU A 245 7.30 14.42 1.30
C LEU A 245 7.57 12.94 1.04
N PHE A 246 6.70 12.06 1.56
CA PHE A 246 6.75 10.62 1.28
C PHE A 246 6.60 10.34 -0.23
N SER A 247 5.55 10.88 -0.85
CA SER A 247 5.30 10.71 -2.29
C SER A 247 6.46 11.26 -3.15
N GLN A 248 6.96 12.47 -2.81
CA GLN A 248 8.08 13.07 -3.53
C GLN A 248 9.37 12.26 -3.40
N TYR A 249 9.63 11.71 -2.20
CA TYR A 249 10.80 10.85 -1.98
C TYR A 249 10.73 9.57 -2.83
N LEU A 250 9.58 8.90 -2.86
CA LEU A 250 9.37 7.72 -3.71
C LEU A 250 9.51 8.05 -5.20
N ASP A 251 8.99 9.20 -5.63
CA ASP A 251 9.12 9.66 -7.03
C ASP A 251 10.61 9.84 -7.43
N MET A 252 11.48 10.26 -6.49
CA MET A 252 12.93 10.30 -6.71
C MET A 252 13.57 8.90 -6.67
N CYS A 253 13.08 7.99 -5.82
CA CYS A 253 13.54 6.59 -5.79
C CYS A 253 13.21 5.85 -7.10
N ALA A 254 12.19 6.31 -7.82
CA ALA A 254 11.76 5.73 -9.10
C ALA A 254 12.80 5.83 -10.24
N ASP A 255 13.88 6.59 -10.06
CA ASP A 255 15.03 6.57 -10.97
C ASP A 255 15.88 5.31 -10.85
N ASP A 256 15.82 4.62 -9.71
CA ASP A 256 16.67 3.48 -9.36
C ASP A 256 15.91 2.15 -9.28
N ALA A 257 14.61 2.19 -8.98
CA ALA A 257 13.76 0.99 -8.85
C ALA A 257 12.32 1.29 -9.24
N VAL A 258 11.62 0.29 -9.75
CA VAL A 258 10.17 0.38 -9.95
C VAL A 258 9.47 0.14 -8.61
N ILE A 259 8.54 1.02 -8.22
CA ILE A 259 7.86 0.95 -6.93
C ILE A 259 6.36 0.71 -7.13
N VAL A 260 5.85 -0.33 -6.48
CA VAL A 260 4.42 -0.71 -6.52
C VAL A 260 3.85 -0.60 -5.11
N LEU A 261 2.73 0.12 -4.98
CA LEU A 261 2.02 0.31 -3.71
C LEU A 261 0.59 -0.21 -3.80
N SER A 262 0.09 -0.74 -2.68
CA SER A 262 -1.32 -1.05 -2.54
C SER A 262 -2.18 0.22 -2.51
N ALA A 263 -3.33 0.20 -3.19
CA ALA A 263 -4.24 1.33 -3.28
C ALA A 263 -4.99 1.62 -1.97
N GLY A 264 -5.11 0.63 -1.07
CA GLY A 264 -5.94 0.67 0.13
C GLY A 264 -7.21 -0.18 0.01
N ASN A 265 -7.90 -0.39 1.13
CA ASN A 265 -9.08 -1.27 1.21
C ASN A 265 -10.35 -0.57 1.71
N GLU A 266 -10.38 0.74 1.61
CA GLU A 266 -11.41 1.63 2.13
C GLU A 266 -12.45 2.02 1.07
N GLY A 267 -12.43 1.38 -0.11
CA GLY A 267 -13.32 1.69 -1.23
C GLY A 267 -14.82 1.56 -0.94
N SER A 268 -15.21 0.89 0.14
CA SER A 268 -16.59 0.83 0.64
C SER A 268 -16.81 1.63 1.93
N HIS A 269 -15.77 2.28 2.46
CA HIS A 269 -15.86 3.04 3.69
C HIS A 269 -16.15 4.52 3.40
N ASN A 270 -17.04 5.12 4.18
CA ASN A 270 -17.32 6.54 4.11
C ASN A 270 -16.26 7.31 4.90
N ASN A 271 -15.03 7.35 4.41
CA ASN A 271 -13.89 7.96 5.08
C ASN A 271 -13.45 9.30 4.50
N THR A 272 -14.17 9.82 3.50
CA THR A 272 -13.86 11.11 2.88
C THR A 272 -15.08 12.03 2.80
N ILE A 273 -14.83 13.34 2.82
CA ILE A 273 -15.81 14.39 2.49
C ILE A 273 -15.14 15.41 1.59
N MET A 274 -15.79 15.73 0.46
CA MET A 274 -15.44 16.86 -0.40
C MET A 274 -16.56 17.88 -0.32
N HIS A 275 -16.25 19.11 0.13
CA HIS A 275 -17.27 20.16 0.27
C HIS A 275 -16.75 21.50 -0.19
N THR A 276 -17.55 22.20 -1.02
CA THR A 276 -17.32 23.60 -1.38
C THR A 276 -18.35 24.46 -0.65
N PHE A 277 -17.87 25.40 0.13
CA PHE A 277 -18.73 26.29 0.93
C PHE A 277 -19.46 27.29 0.05
N SER A 278 -20.71 27.56 0.41
CA SER A 278 -21.57 28.55 -0.26
C SER A 278 -22.46 29.25 0.76
N GLU A 279 -23.16 30.31 0.36
CA GLU A 279 -24.13 30.96 1.23
C GLU A 279 -25.27 30.01 1.70
N ALA A 280 -25.63 29.04 0.86
CA ALA A 280 -26.66 28.05 1.18
C ALA A 280 -26.09 26.84 1.98
N ALA A 281 -24.79 26.62 1.95
CA ALA A 281 -24.08 25.53 2.63
C ALA A 281 -22.75 26.07 3.20
N PRO A 282 -22.79 26.91 4.25
CA PRO A 282 -21.61 27.56 4.82
C PRO A 282 -20.76 26.64 5.70
N SER A 283 -21.26 25.44 6.01
CA SER A 283 -20.55 24.43 6.80
C SER A 283 -20.90 23.02 6.37
N VAL A 284 -20.04 22.08 6.76
CA VAL A 284 -20.26 20.63 6.63
C VAL A 284 -20.08 19.99 7.99
N SER A 285 -20.97 19.04 8.35
CA SER A 285 -20.97 18.41 9.67
C SER A 285 -20.95 16.90 9.55
N PHE A 286 -20.18 16.24 10.41
CA PHE A 286 -20.04 14.78 10.46
C PHE A 286 -19.76 14.29 11.87
N ARG A 287 -19.94 12.99 12.11
CA ARG A 287 -19.53 12.29 13.32
C ARG A 287 -18.34 11.40 13.01
N LEU A 288 -17.51 11.19 13.99
CA LEU A 288 -16.44 10.20 13.98
C LEU A 288 -17.02 8.89 14.53
N GLY A 289 -17.24 7.92 13.66
CA GLY A 289 -17.73 6.60 14.03
C GLY A 289 -16.60 5.58 14.01
N ASN A 290 -16.61 4.62 14.93
CA ASN A 290 -15.61 3.56 15.02
C ASN A 290 -15.89 2.42 14.04
N THR A 291 -14.86 1.89 13.38
CA THR A 291 -14.89 0.67 12.55
C THR A 291 -14.20 -0.52 13.24
N ALA A 292 -13.56 -0.31 14.40
CA ALA A 292 -12.91 -1.36 15.15
C ALA A 292 -13.93 -2.33 15.81
N TRP A 293 -13.44 -3.48 16.22
CA TRP A 293 -14.24 -4.52 16.89
C TRP A 293 -14.72 -4.11 18.29
N ASP A 294 -14.00 -3.17 18.94
CA ASP A 294 -14.42 -2.57 20.20
C ASP A 294 -15.30 -1.35 19.95
N GLU A 295 -16.60 -1.56 20.01
CA GLU A 295 -17.64 -0.58 19.66
C GLU A 295 -17.75 0.59 20.65
N PHE A 296 -17.04 0.54 21.76
CA PHE A 296 -17.04 1.59 22.80
C PHE A 296 -15.78 2.44 22.82
N HIS A 297 -14.74 2.01 22.08
CA HIS A 297 -13.46 2.68 21.98
C HIS A 297 -13.28 3.28 20.58
N MET A 298 -13.01 4.57 20.52
CA MET A 298 -12.76 5.32 19.29
C MET A 298 -11.35 5.90 19.32
N TYR A 299 -10.52 5.50 18.39
CA TYR A 299 -9.18 6.02 18.25
C TYR A 299 -8.83 6.15 16.76
N GLY A 300 -8.06 7.17 16.42
CA GLY A 300 -7.69 7.44 15.04
C GLY A 300 -7.29 8.87 14.79
N ALA A 301 -7.23 9.23 13.51
CA ALA A 301 -6.95 10.58 13.06
C ALA A 301 -7.90 10.99 11.92
N THR A 302 -8.16 12.28 11.85
CA THR A 302 -8.93 12.89 10.76
C THR A 302 -8.26 14.20 10.37
N GLU A 303 -7.97 14.37 9.10
CA GLU A 303 -7.40 15.60 8.56
C GLU A 303 -8.45 16.36 7.73
N MET A 304 -8.47 17.67 7.90
CA MET A 304 -9.34 18.61 7.19
C MET A 304 -8.47 19.59 6.39
N TRP A 305 -8.34 19.34 5.10
CA TRP A 305 -7.50 20.09 4.17
C TRP A 305 -8.29 21.25 3.54
N SER A 306 -7.90 22.49 3.83
CA SER A 306 -8.39 23.68 3.12
C SER A 306 -7.89 23.73 1.67
N GLY A 307 -8.65 24.30 0.78
CA GLY A 307 -8.20 24.58 -0.59
C GLY A 307 -7.14 25.69 -0.71
N SER A 308 -6.77 26.32 0.39
CA SER A 308 -5.81 27.42 0.47
C SER A 308 -4.96 27.36 1.74
N SER A 309 -4.04 28.31 1.92
CA SER A 309 -3.24 28.46 3.15
C SER A 309 -4.01 29.03 4.36
N ARG A 310 -5.31 29.27 4.19
CA ARG A 310 -6.13 29.82 5.29
C ARG A 310 -6.75 28.71 6.11
N PRO A 311 -6.68 28.80 7.46
CA PRO A 311 -7.38 27.87 8.34
C PRO A 311 -8.89 27.99 8.20
N LEU A 312 -9.58 26.87 8.36
CA LEU A 312 -11.03 26.79 8.45
C LEU A 312 -11.45 26.86 9.92
N SER A 313 -12.70 27.25 10.18
CA SER A 313 -13.28 27.14 11.53
C SER A 313 -13.76 25.72 11.76
N VAL A 314 -13.35 25.12 12.89
CA VAL A 314 -13.70 23.76 13.33
C VAL A 314 -14.46 23.86 14.64
N ILE A 315 -15.70 23.37 14.67
CA ILE A 315 -16.54 23.33 15.87
C ILE A 315 -16.62 21.88 16.34
N LEU A 316 -16.11 21.65 17.55
CA LEU A 316 -16.13 20.32 18.18
C LEU A 316 -17.36 20.17 19.08
N LYS A 317 -18.04 19.05 18.93
CA LYS A 317 -19.29 18.72 19.63
C LYS A 317 -19.27 17.25 20.05
N VAL A 318 -20.16 16.89 20.99
CA VAL A 318 -20.48 15.51 21.31
C VAL A 318 -21.91 15.23 20.87
N TYR A 319 -22.10 14.14 20.16
CA TYR A 319 -23.40 13.69 19.65
C TYR A 319 -23.91 12.51 20.47
N ASP A 320 -25.16 12.57 20.93
CA ASP A 320 -25.87 11.44 21.54
C ASP A 320 -26.57 10.64 20.41
N SER A 321 -26.07 9.42 20.16
CA SER A 321 -26.57 8.55 19.08
C SER A 321 -27.94 7.95 19.40
N VAL A 322 -28.35 7.91 20.67
CA VAL A 322 -29.67 7.44 21.14
C VAL A 322 -30.71 8.56 20.97
N GLU A 323 -30.42 9.74 21.50
CA GLU A 323 -31.31 10.91 21.42
C GLU A 323 -31.26 11.62 20.07
N ARG A 324 -30.24 11.28 19.23
CA ARG A 324 -30.01 11.86 17.90
C ARG A 324 -29.90 13.38 17.90
N ARG A 325 -29.18 13.93 18.86
CA ARG A 325 -28.95 15.36 19.02
C ARG A 325 -27.53 15.66 19.50
N ILE A 326 -27.11 16.90 19.35
CA ILE A 326 -25.91 17.38 20.02
C ILE A 326 -26.18 17.40 21.53
N ALA A 327 -25.39 16.67 22.29
CA ALA A 327 -25.44 16.60 23.74
C ALA A 327 -24.60 17.70 24.38
N PHE A 328 -23.46 18.04 23.76
CA PHE A 328 -22.49 18.97 24.31
C PHE A 328 -21.74 19.70 23.18
N GLU A 329 -21.42 20.98 23.35
CA GLU A 329 -20.53 21.73 22.47
C GLU A 329 -19.25 22.05 23.23
N ILE A 330 -18.10 21.60 22.68
CA ILE A 330 -16.80 21.80 23.28
C ILE A 330 -16.29 23.21 22.97
N GLY A 331 -16.41 23.63 21.72
CA GLY A 331 -16.03 24.98 21.29
C GLY A 331 -15.77 25.09 19.79
N GLU A 332 -15.55 26.33 19.37
CA GLU A 332 -15.14 26.69 18.00
C GLU A 332 -13.67 27.08 18.00
N PHE A 333 -12.91 26.52 17.05
CA PHE A 333 -11.47 26.67 16.95
C PHE A 333 -11.08 27.05 15.52
N THR A 334 -10.10 27.93 15.40
CA THR A 334 -9.44 28.24 14.12
C THR A 334 -7.95 28.04 14.37
N MET A 335 -7.42 26.90 13.94
CA MET A 335 -6.04 26.51 14.19
C MET A 335 -5.14 27.17 13.16
N ALA A 336 -4.31 28.13 13.56
CA ALA A 336 -3.32 28.69 12.67
C ALA A 336 -2.12 27.74 12.48
N ASP A 337 -1.23 28.08 11.57
CA ASP A 337 0.02 27.34 11.36
C ASP A 337 0.85 27.27 12.65
N GLY A 338 1.16 26.05 13.08
CA GLY A 338 1.89 25.76 14.32
C GLY A 338 1.03 25.76 15.60
N ASP A 339 -0.28 25.99 15.51
CA ASP A 339 -1.16 25.91 16.67
C ASP A 339 -1.43 24.45 17.07
N GLU A 340 -1.46 24.20 18.37
CA GLU A 340 -1.86 22.92 18.96
C GLU A 340 -2.71 23.13 20.21
N ILE A 341 -3.74 22.31 20.37
CA ILE A 341 -4.57 22.26 21.58
C ILE A 341 -4.89 20.81 21.92
N SER A 342 -4.76 20.46 23.21
CA SER A 342 -5.11 19.13 23.71
C SER A 342 -6.21 19.20 24.77
N PHE A 343 -7.05 18.19 24.78
CA PHE A 343 -8.13 17.97 25.73
C PHE A 343 -7.98 16.57 26.32
N SER A 344 -8.24 16.46 27.60
CA SER A 344 -8.26 15.19 28.31
C SER A 344 -9.40 15.17 29.30
N TRP A 345 -10.15 14.07 29.34
CA TRP A 345 -11.26 13.83 30.26
C TRP A 345 -11.09 12.45 30.88
N ASP A 346 -11.15 12.39 32.20
CA ASP A 346 -10.97 11.16 32.96
C ASP A 346 -12.30 10.58 33.50
N GLU A 347 -12.23 9.40 34.13
CA GLU A 347 -13.39 8.75 34.73
C GLU A 347 -14.05 9.60 35.82
N SER A 348 -13.33 10.53 36.47
CA SER A 348 -13.91 11.42 37.46
C SER A 348 -14.76 12.53 36.82
N ASP A 349 -14.40 13.00 35.65
CA ASP A 349 -15.20 13.95 34.86
C ASP A 349 -16.50 13.29 34.39
N PHE A 350 -16.42 12.04 33.91
CA PHE A 350 -17.58 11.26 33.54
C PHE A 350 -18.50 10.99 34.74
N SER A 351 -17.95 10.48 35.85
CA SER A 351 -18.71 10.17 37.05
C SER A 351 -19.36 11.40 37.69
N ALA A 352 -18.75 12.57 37.51
CA ALA A 352 -19.31 13.85 37.95
C ALA A 352 -20.35 14.43 36.98
N GLY A 353 -20.59 13.77 35.82
CA GLY A 353 -21.49 14.25 34.77
C GLY A 353 -20.98 15.51 34.05
N LEU A 354 -19.67 15.76 34.08
CA LEU A 354 -19.07 16.93 33.47
C LEU A 354 -18.80 16.73 31.97
N PHE A 355 -18.45 15.50 31.58
CA PHE A 355 -18.23 15.15 30.18
C PHE A 355 -18.58 13.68 29.93
N PRO A 356 -19.21 13.33 28.79
CA PRO A 356 -19.75 11.98 28.55
C PRO A 356 -18.79 10.98 27.93
N LEU A 357 -17.55 11.37 27.62
CA LEU A 357 -16.49 10.52 27.07
C LEU A 357 -15.25 10.56 27.97
N VAL A 358 -14.47 9.50 27.93
CA VAL A 358 -13.19 9.38 28.66
C VAL A 358 -12.09 9.20 27.64
N GLY A 359 -11.00 9.97 27.73
CA GLY A 359 -9.88 9.88 26.81
C GLY A 359 -9.26 11.23 26.45
N GLU A 360 -8.59 11.27 25.33
CA GLU A 360 -7.82 12.44 24.89
C GLU A 360 -8.13 12.82 23.45
N LEU A 361 -8.04 14.13 23.15
CA LEU A 361 -8.11 14.68 21.80
C LEU A 361 -7.01 15.73 21.65
N VAL A 362 -6.27 15.63 20.55
CA VAL A 362 -5.31 16.66 20.14
C VAL A 362 -5.76 17.23 18.80
N MET A 363 -5.78 18.54 18.70
CA MET A 363 -6.04 19.25 17.45
C MET A 363 -4.86 20.16 17.13
N SER A 364 -4.36 20.07 15.89
CA SER A 364 -3.26 20.92 15.42
C SER A 364 -3.60 21.55 14.07
N GLY A 365 -2.98 22.70 13.77
CA GLY A 365 -3.08 23.38 12.49
C GLY A 365 -1.72 23.55 11.86
N GLU A 366 -1.61 23.25 10.56
CA GLU A 366 -0.38 23.42 9.80
C GLU A 366 -0.66 23.94 8.39
N VAL A 367 0.29 24.66 7.81
CA VAL A 367 0.33 24.95 6.38
C VAL A 367 1.40 24.07 5.75
N SER A 368 0.97 23.16 4.88
CA SER A 368 1.92 22.30 4.15
C SER A 368 2.84 23.16 3.29
N PRO A 369 4.15 23.12 3.48
CA PRO A 369 5.10 23.85 2.65
C PRO A 369 5.12 23.32 1.21
N GLU A 370 4.70 22.07 1.00
CA GLU A 370 4.78 21.37 -0.27
C GLU A 370 3.69 21.78 -1.27
N ASN A 371 2.51 22.16 -0.77
CA ASN A 371 1.39 22.56 -1.61
C ASN A 371 0.72 23.88 -1.19
N GLY A 372 1.19 24.49 -0.10
CA GLY A 372 0.68 25.76 0.43
C GLY A 372 -0.73 25.68 1.02
N ARG A 373 -1.28 24.49 1.23
CA ARG A 373 -2.63 24.27 1.78
C ARG A 373 -2.55 24.18 3.30
N HIS A 374 -3.50 24.80 3.96
CA HIS A 374 -3.70 24.60 5.39
C HIS A 374 -4.48 23.30 5.63
N PHE A 375 -4.11 22.56 6.67
CA PHE A 375 -4.89 21.44 7.18
C PHE A 375 -4.98 21.49 8.70
N THR A 376 -6.08 20.97 9.23
CA THR A 376 -6.28 20.75 10.67
C THR A 376 -6.37 19.26 10.92
N THR A 377 -5.54 18.75 11.81
CA THR A 377 -5.54 17.35 12.25
C THR A 377 -6.30 17.22 13.56
N LEU A 378 -7.18 16.22 13.65
CA LEU A 378 -7.76 15.72 14.90
C LEU A 378 -7.19 14.33 15.15
N ALA A 379 -6.41 14.17 16.21
CA ALA A 379 -6.00 12.86 16.72
C ALA A 379 -6.75 12.59 18.02
N TYR A 380 -7.28 11.40 18.18
CA TYR A 380 -8.15 11.07 19.31
C TYR A 380 -8.07 9.62 19.74
N ASP A 381 -8.27 9.42 21.03
CA ASP A 381 -8.36 8.12 21.69
C ASP A 381 -9.40 8.23 22.81
N PHE A 382 -10.59 7.66 22.59
CA PHE A 382 -11.72 7.80 23.49
C PHE A 382 -12.45 6.50 23.77
N GLN A 383 -13.00 6.42 24.98
CA GLN A 383 -14.00 5.43 25.37
C GLN A 383 -15.34 6.12 25.66
N SER A 384 -16.43 5.49 25.22
CA SER A 384 -17.79 5.84 25.66
C SER A 384 -18.19 4.87 26.77
N PRO A 385 -18.17 5.31 28.04
CA PRO A 385 -18.53 4.43 29.17
C PRO A 385 -19.99 3.97 29.16
N GLU A 386 -20.85 4.68 28.43
CA GLU A 386 -22.24 4.30 28.24
C GLU A 386 -22.48 3.66 26.86
N PRO A 387 -22.84 2.35 26.80
CA PRO A 387 -23.31 1.74 25.57
C PRO A 387 -24.68 2.31 25.17
N ALA A 388 -24.97 2.35 23.87
CA ALA A 388 -26.31 2.58 23.39
C ALA A 388 -27.17 1.34 23.69
N GLU A 389 -28.23 1.48 24.49
CA GLU A 389 -29.04 0.35 24.96
C GLU A 389 -29.48 -0.59 23.82
N GLY A 390 -29.09 -1.86 23.91
CA GLY A 390 -29.46 -2.94 22.98
C GLY A 390 -28.86 -2.81 21.58
N LYS A 391 -27.82 -2.01 21.37
CA LYS A 391 -27.26 -1.71 20.06
C LYS A 391 -25.85 -2.22 19.85
N GLY A 392 -25.02 -2.40 20.88
CA GLY A 392 -23.64 -2.81 20.72
C GLY A 392 -22.72 -1.72 20.11
N TRP A 393 -23.06 -0.45 20.21
CA TRP A 393 -22.21 0.68 19.83
C TRP A 393 -22.21 1.77 20.89
N ALA A 394 -21.24 2.70 20.78
CA ALA A 394 -21.11 3.84 21.69
C ALA A 394 -22.34 4.75 21.67
N ARG A 395 -22.79 5.21 22.83
CA ARG A 395 -23.87 6.20 22.93
C ARG A 395 -23.40 7.58 22.49
N TYR A 396 -22.21 7.98 22.91
CA TYR A 396 -21.65 9.28 22.62
C TYR A 396 -20.52 9.17 21.61
N GLU A 397 -20.52 10.06 20.62
CA GLU A 397 -19.53 10.14 19.57
C GLU A 397 -19.11 11.61 19.37
N PHE A 398 -17.87 11.85 18.94
CA PHE A 398 -17.50 13.19 18.49
C PHE A 398 -18.25 13.57 17.23
N ALA A 399 -18.68 14.82 17.18
CA ALA A 399 -19.20 15.46 15.99
C ALA A 399 -18.34 16.70 15.68
N VAL A 400 -18.06 16.88 14.42
CA VAL A 400 -17.24 17.94 13.88
C VAL A 400 -18.07 18.74 12.89
N GLU A 401 -18.04 20.06 13.01
CA GLU A 401 -18.58 20.96 11.99
C GLU A 401 -17.42 21.82 11.48
N VAL A 402 -17.23 21.82 10.17
CA VAL A 402 -16.20 22.65 9.50
C VAL A 402 -16.92 23.74 8.75
N ALA A 403 -16.54 24.98 8.98
CA ALA A 403 -17.11 26.16 8.34
C ALA A 403 -16.07 26.96 7.56
N GLY A 404 -16.48 27.49 6.41
CA GLY A 404 -15.65 28.29 5.53
C GLY A 404 -16.46 29.39 4.82
N LYS A 405 -15.76 30.25 4.08
CA LYS A 405 -16.41 31.31 3.30
C LYS A 405 -16.90 30.77 1.95
N PRO A 406 -17.97 31.37 1.36
CA PRO A 406 -18.41 31.00 0.02
C PRO A 406 -17.25 31.00 -0.99
N GLY A 407 -17.12 29.88 -1.70
CA GLY A 407 -16.05 29.63 -2.69
C GLY A 407 -14.78 28.98 -2.14
N GLU A 408 -14.61 28.87 -0.81
CA GLU A 408 -13.59 28.01 -0.22
C GLU A 408 -14.05 26.55 -0.25
N ASP A 409 -13.10 25.61 -0.15
CA ASP A 409 -13.38 24.17 -0.12
C ASP A 409 -12.64 23.49 1.02
N VAL A 410 -13.15 22.33 1.42
CA VAL A 410 -12.51 21.41 2.36
C VAL A 410 -12.54 20.00 1.83
N GLU A 411 -11.44 19.29 2.01
CA GLU A 411 -11.31 17.86 1.83
C GLU A 411 -11.03 17.24 3.21
N VAL A 412 -11.89 16.31 3.63
CA VAL A 412 -11.74 15.60 4.92
C VAL A 412 -11.35 14.17 4.64
N TYR A 413 -10.30 13.71 5.28
CA TYR A 413 -9.80 12.35 5.21
C TYR A 413 -9.70 11.77 6.61
N ALA A 414 -10.34 10.61 6.83
CA ALA A 414 -10.25 9.88 8.08
C ALA A 414 -9.47 8.59 7.88
N ASP A 415 -8.80 8.15 8.93
CA ASP A 415 -8.22 6.81 8.98
C ASP A 415 -9.34 5.77 8.89
N GLY A 416 -9.53 5.19 7.68
CA GLY A 416 -10.66 4.33 7.35
C GLY A 416 -10.70 3.01 8.10
N THR A 417 -9.59 2.55 8.65
CA THR A 417 -9.52 1.30 9.41
C THR A 417 -10.16 1.41 10.79
N TYR A 418 -10.01 2.57 11.43
CA TYR A 418 -10.45 2.78 12.81
C TYR A 418 -11.54 3.84 12.94
N THR A 419 -11.66 4.72 11.96
CA THR A 419 -12.64 5.79 11.94
C THR A 419 -13.33 5.87 10.60
N ARG A 420 -14.64 5.98 10.63
CA ARG A 420 -15.46 6.34 9.48
C ARG A 420 -16.20 7.65 9.73
N LEU A 421 -16.45 8.39 8.69
CA LEU A 421 -17.27 9.59 8.76
C LEU A 421 -18.75 9.20 8.65
N VAL A 422 -19.57 9.73 9.53
CA VAL A 422 -21.03 9.59 9.48
C VAL A 422 -21.66 10.96 9.32
N GLY A 423 -22.31 11.21 8.20
CA GLY A 423 -22.85 12.54 7.87
C GLY A 423 -23.89 13.04 8.87
N LEU A 424 -23.84 14.33 9.14
CA LEU A 424 -24.84 15.10 9.89
C LEU A 424 -25.36 16.26 9.04
N ALA A 425 -26.57 16.73 9.33
CA ALA A 425 -27.17 17.93 8.70
C ALA A 425 -27.14 17.95 7.16
N GLY A 426 -27.24 16.77 6.52
CA GLY A 426 -27.24 16.63 5.05
C GLY A 426 -25.86 16.43 4.41
N SER A 427 -24.79 16.39 5.20
CA SER A 427 -23.47 16.00 4.73
C SER A 427 -23.46 14.54 4.27
N ARG A 428 -22.66 14.24 3.25
CA ARG A 428 -22.58 12.90 2.64
C ARG A 428 -21.13 12.45 2.52
N PRO A 429 -20.59 11.84 3.59
CA PRO A 429 -19.33 11.12 3.46
C PRO A 429 -19.40 10.05 2.38
N SER A 430 -18.31 9.81 1.70
CA SER A 430 -18.23 8.87 0.59
C SER A 430 -16.90 8.10 0.62
N PRO A 431 -16.78 6.98 -0.10
CA PRO A 431 -15.49 6.33 -0.35
C PRO A 431 -14.72 6.95 -1.54
N GLU A 432 -15.25 7.98 -2.18
CA GLU A 432 -14.57 8.67 -3.27
C GLU A 432 -13.27 9.29 -2.75
N ARG A 433 -12.15 9.05 -3.45
CA ARG A 433 -10.78 9.35 -3.00
C ARG A 433 -10.34 8.59 -1.73
N SER A 434 -10.84 7.38 -1.56
CA SER A 434 -10.35 6.47 -0.52
C SER A 434 -8.95 5.90 -0.80
N ILE A 435 -8.36 6.22 -1.95
CA ILE A 435 -6.99 5.83 -2.29
C ILE A 435 -6.02 6.20 -1.16
N SER A 436 -5.10 5.31 -0.81
CA SER A 436 -4.06 5.61 0.16
C SER A 436 -3.21 6.80 -0.30
N ASP A 437 -2.94 7.77 0.59
CA ASP A 437 -2.06 8.90 0.26
C ASP A 437 -0.65 8.45 -0.12
N LEU A 438 -0.16 7.35 0.47
CA LEU A 438 1.14 6.78 0.12
C LEU A 438 1.23 6.37 -1.36
N ALA A 439 0.10 5.99 -1.96
CA ALA A 439 0.00 5.56 -3.36
C ALA A 439 -0.32 6.71 -4.34
N CYS A 440 -0.28 7.97 -3.89
CA CYS A 440 -0.59 9.14 -4.69
C CYS A 440 0.61 9.74 -5.44
N GLY A 441 1.83 9.20 -5.29
CA GLY A 441 3.02 9.64 -6.03
C GLY A 441 2.81 9.61 -7.55
N ARG A 442 3.66 10.33 -8.30
CA ARG A 442 3.55 10.45 -9.76
C ARG A 442 4.26 9.34 -10.51
N ARG A 443 5.28 8.77 -9.89
CA ARG A 443 6.13 7.73 -10.47
C ARG A 443 6.09 6.42 -9.67
N VAL A 444 4.97 6.17 -8.99
CA VAL A 444 4.65 4.91 -8.33
C VAL A 444 3.48 4.23 -9.00
N ILE A 445 3.37 2.92 -8.88
CA ILE A 445 2.30 2.12 -9.45
C ILE A 445 1.31 1.81 -8.33
N SER A 446 0.17 2.48 -8.32
CA SER A 446 -0.92 2.18 -7.38
C SER A 446 -1.74 0.98 -7.87
N ALA A 447 -1.85 -0.04 -7.02
CA ALA A 447 -2.47 -1.34 -7.31
C ALA A 447 -3.81 -1.49 -6.60
N GLY A 448 -4.91 -1.51 -7.35
CA GLY A 448 -6.22 -1.92 -6.88
C GLY A 448 -6.42 -3.44 -6.98
N MET A 449 -7.57 -3.95 -6.50
CA MET A 449 -7.87 -5.38 -6.53
C MET A 449 -9.21 -5.69 -7.18
N TYR A 450 -9.27 -6.87 -7.84
CA TYR A 450 -10.51 -7.52 -8.24
C TYR A 450 -10.63 -8.94 -7.67
N GLY A 451 -11.85 -9.49 -7.70
CA GLY A 451 -12.17 -10.82 -7.18
C GLY A 451 -11.55 -11.91 -8.03
N ASN A 452 -10.96 -12.89 -7.37
CA ASN A 452 -10.18 -13.94 -7.96
C ASN A 452 -10.87 -15.30 -7.91
N ARG A 453 -11.47 -15.64 -6.77
CA ARG A 453 -12.20 -16.89 -6.60
C ARG A 453 -13.36 -16.75 -5.63
N SER A 454 -14.40 -17.57 -5.84
CA SER A 454 -15.56 -17.64 -4.96
C SER A 454 -15.43 -18.68 -3.83
N LEU A 455 -14.40 -19.53 -3.89
CA LEU A 455 -14.09 -20.56 -2.88
C LEU A 455 -12.64 -20.39 -2.41
N SER A 456 -12.39 -20.69 -1.14
CA SER A 456 -11.05 -20.67 -0.53
C SER A 456 -10.75 -21.99 0.17
N PRO A 457 -9.56 -22.59 -0.03
CA PRO A 457 -9.19 -23.81 0.65
C PRO A 457 -8.77 -23.54 2.10
N GLU A 458 -9.23 -24.40 3.00
CA GLU A 458 -8.84 -24.40 4.41
C GLU A 458 -8.61 -25.84 4.88
N THR A 459 -7.83 -26.04 5.94
CA THR A 459 -7.71 -27.36 6.60
C THR A 459 -8.70 -27.46 7.75
N SER A 460 -9.57 -28.47 7.69
CA SER A 460 -10.51 -28.79 8.78
C SER A 460 -10.43 -30.28 9.08
N ASP A 461 -10.21 -30.65 10.34
CA ASP A 461 -10.08 -32.04 10.80
C ASP A 461 -9.03 -32.86 10.02
N GLY A 462 -7.96 -32.19 9.53
CA GLY A 462 -6.88 -32.79 8.75
C GLY A 462 -7.21 -33.03 7.27
N GLU A 463 -8.37 -32.57 6.80
CA GLU A 463 -8.76 -32.59 5.39
C GLU A 463 -8.81 -31.18 4.82
N ILE A 464 -8.50 -31.02 3.54
CA ILE A 464 -8.63 -29.74 2.84
C ILE A 464 -10.06 -29.63 2.32
N ILE A 465 -10.74 -28.57 2.74
CA ILE A 465 -12.10 -28.24 2.32
C ILE A 465 -12.12 -26.91 1.57
N GLU A 466 -13.08 -26.73 0.68
CA GLU A 466 -13.33 -25.45 0.01
C GLU A 466 -14.45 -24.69 0.74
N VAL A 467 -14.15 -23.49 1.23
CA VAL A 467 -15.08 -22.64 1.96
C VAL A 467 -15.54 -21.48 1.07
N PRO A 468 -16.86 -21.20 0.98
CA PRO A 468 -17.36 -20.06 0.21
C PRO A 468 -16.81 -18.73 0.73
N THR A 469 -16.35 -17.88 -0.19
CA THR A 469 -15.93 -16.51 0.09
C THR A 469 -17.06 -15.53 -0.25
N ARG A 470 -16.87 -14.26 0.11
CA ARG A 470 -17.79 -13.19 -0.28
C ARG A 470 -17.47 -12.58 -1.66
N TYR A 471 -16.52 -13.13 -2.39
CA TYR A 471 -16.03 -12.59 -3.64
C TYR A 471 -16.51 -13.40 -4.84
N GLU A 472 -16.62 -12.74 -5.98
CA GLU A 472 -16.91 -13.35 -7.28
C GLU A 472 -15.67 -13.28 -8.17
N GLU A 473 -15.52 -14.28 -9.05
CA GLU A 473 -14.42 -14.34 -9.98
C GLU A 473 -14.53 -13.25 -11.05
N ALA A 474 -13.41 -12.59 -11.38
CA ALA A 474 -13.34 -11.52 -12.37
C ALA A 474 -14.37 -10.41 -12.13
N ALA A 475 -14.63 -10.08 -10.88
CA ALA A 475 -15.57 -9.05 -10.47
C ALA A 475 -14.88 -7.94 -9.69
N THR A 476 -15.39 -6.73 -9.83
CA THR A 476 -14.94 -5.58 -9.04
C THR A 476 -15.13 -5.84 -7.55
N VAL A 477 -14.13 -5.51 -6.76
CA VAL A 477 -14.17 -5.61 -5.29
C VAL A 477 -14.43 -4.23 -4.71
N VAL A 478 -15.59 -4.04 -4.11
CA VAL A 478 -16.03 -2.74 -3.56
C VAL A 478 -15.13 -2.19 -2.45
N HIS A 479 -14.30 -3.03 -1.83
CA HIS A 479 -13.33 -2.59 -0.82
C HIS A 479 -12.05 -2.02 -1.43
N SER A 480 -11.77 -2.26 -2.73
CA SER A 480 -10.61 -1.67 -3.40
C SER A 480 -10.71 -0.16 -3.39
N SER A 481 -9.74 0.52 -2.81
CA SER A 481 -9.70 1.99 -2.77
C SER A 481 -9.50 2.59 -4.15
N TYR A 482 -10.08 3.76 -4.38
CA TYR A 482 -10.09 4.44 -5.67
C TYR A 482 -10.25 5.95 -5.51
N GLY A 483 -10.10 6.69 -6.59
CA GLY A 483 -10.50 8.08 -6.67
C GLY A 483 -9.82 8.87 -7.79
N THR A 484 -10.39 10.05 -8.05
CA THR A 484 -9.72 11.08 -8.85
C THR A 484 -9.02 12.04 -7.90
N LEU A 485 -7.71 12.11 -7.98
CA LEU A 485 -6.90 12.99 -7.14
C LEU A 485 -7.20 14.47 -7.44
N ARG A 486 -6.76 15.37 -6.55
CA ARG A 486 -6.98 16.81 -6.74
C ARG A 486 -6.34 17.36 -8.03
N ASP A 487 -5.25 16.76 -8.49
CA ASP A 487 -4.58 17.12 -9.74
C ASP A 487 -5.20 16.49 -11.00
N GLY A 488 -6.30 15.75 -10.85
CA GLY A 488 -7.06 15.13 -11.94
C GLY A 488 -6.59 13.73 -12.34
N ARG A 489 -5.55 13.17 -11.71
CA ARG A 489 -5.13 11.79 -11.97
C ARG A 489 -6.17 10.81 -11.44
N VAL A 490 -6.50 9.80 -12.24
CA VAL A 490 -7.37 8.68 -11.84
C VAL A 490 -6.52 7.59 -11.20
N THR A 491 -6.99 7.07 -10.08
CA THR A 491 -6.36 5.98 -9.32
C THR A 491 -7.37 4.90 -8.97
N PRO A 492 -6.91 3.63 -8.82
CA PRO A 492 -5.55 3.12 -8.99
C PRO A 492 -5.07 3.13 -10.45
N LEU A 493 -3.73 3.10 -10.66
CA LEU A 493 -3.14 3.04 -11.99
C LEU A 493 -3.52 1.74 -12.72
N THR A 494 -3.64 0.65 -11.97
CA THR A 494 -4.06 -0.65 -12.49
C THR A 494 -4.64 -1.51 -11.39
N VAL A 495 -5.39 -2.54 -11.76
CA VAL A 495 -6.07 -3.46 -10.84
C VAL A 495 -5.65 -4.90 -11.16
N ALA A 496 -5.42 -5.71 -10.13
CA ALA A 496 -4.98 -7.09 -10.29
C ALA A 496 -5.76 -8.04 -9.37
N PRO A 497 -5.63 -9.38 -9.51
CA PRO A 497 -6.26 -10.31 -8.59
C PRO A 497 -5.81 -10.04 -7.16
N GLY A 498 -6.76 -9.91 -6.23
CA GLY A 498 -6.45 -9.60 -4.83
C GLY A 498 -7.45 -10.16 -3.82
N ALA A 499 -8.47 -10.94 -4.23
CA ALA A 499 -9.51 -11.38 -3.31
C ALA A 499 -10.20 -12.69 -3.72
N PRO A 500 -10.06 -13.79 -2.97
CA PRO A 500 -8.99 -14.11 -2.03
C PRO A 500 -7.79 -14.78 -2.71
N VAL A 501 -6.69 -14.93 -1.97
CA VAL A 501 -5.45 -15.53 -2.43
C VAL A 501 -4.80 -16.39 -1.37
N VAL A 502 -4.22 -17.49 -1.77
CA VAL A 502 -3.44 -18.37 -0.90
C VAL A 502 -1.95 -18.08 -1.08
N SER A 503 -1.27 -17.81 0.02
CA SER A 503 0.19 -17.61 0.06
C SER A 503 0.79 -18.10 1.38
N ALA A 504 2.11 -17.93 1.52
CA ALA A 504 2.86 -18.36 2.68
C ALA A 504 2.35 -17.72 3.98
N TYR A 505 2.23 -18.52 5.02
CA TYR A 505 1.84 -18.07 6.35
C TYR A 505 3.01 -18.24 7.31
N SER A 506 3.34 -17.22 8.07
CA SER A 506 4.46 -17.28 9.02
C SER A 506 4.29 -18.42 10.01
N ARG A 507 5.33 -19.25 10.15
CA ARG A 507 5.33 -20.35 11.14
C ARG A 507 5.32 -19.82 12.57
N TYR A 508 5.95 -18.66 12.80
CA TYR A 508 6.03 -18.04 14.13
C TYR A 508 4.66 -17.49 14.56
N TYR A 509 3.97 -16.80 13.66
CA TYR A 509 2.62 -16.30 13.92
C TYR A 509 1.64 -17.47 14.14
N ARG A 510 1.65 -18.49 13.27
CA ARG A 510 0.84 -19.69 13.39
C ARG A 510 1.00 -20.38 14.74
N ASP A 511 2.25 -20.48 15.26
CA ASP A 511 2.50 -21.13 16.55
C ASP A 511 1.90 -20.36 17.73
N LEU A 512 1.69 -19.05 17.60
CA LEU A 512 1.02 -18.21 18.60
C LEU A 512 -0.51 -18.17 18.42
N HIS A 513 -1.02 -18.45 17.21
CA HIS A 513 -2.43 -18.36 16.81
C HIS A 513 -2.91 -19.70 16.23
N ALA A 514 -2.65 -20.80 16.93
CA ALA A 514 -2.90 -22.16 16.44
C ALA A 514 -4.38 -22.53 16.25
N ASP A 515 -5.29 -21.72 16.78
CA ASP A 515 -6.75 -21.84 16.66
C ASP A 515 -7.33 -21.08 15.47
N GLU A 516 -6.55 -20.24 14.79
CA GLU A 516 -6.99 -19.58 13.56
C GLU A 516 -6.95 -20.55 12.36
N PRO A 517 -7.94 -20.48 11.44
CA PRO A 517 -7.97 -21.35 10.27
C PRO A 517 -6.79 -21.04 9.32
N TYR A 518 -6.12 -22.09 8.89
CA TYR A 518 -5.05 -22.02 7.89
C TYR A 518 -5.01 -23.30 7.05
N LEU A 519 -4.27 -23.29 5.94
CA LEU A 519 -4.07 -24.45 5.09
C LEU A 519 -2.71 -25.10 5.41
N ASP A 520 -2.71 -26.36 5.85
CA ASP A 520 -1.49 -27.12 6.12
C ASP A 520 -1.11 -28.02 4.94
N LEU A 521 0.02 -27.72 4.31
CA LEU A 521 0.61 -28.49 3.21
C LEU A 521 2.04 -28.92 3.54
N GLY A 522 2.31 -29.25 4.80
CA GLY A 522 3.65 -29.52 5.32
C GLY A 522 4.38 -28.25 5.78
N SER A 523 3.85 -27.11 5.46
CA SER A 523 4.13 -25.78 6.01
C SER A 523 2.81 -24.98 5.99
N PRO A 524 2.67 -23.93 6.81
CA PRO A 524 1.42 -23.17 6.88
C PRO A 524 1.24 -22.25 5.68
N TRP A 525 0.00 -22.20 5.16
CA TRP A 525 -0.47 -21.32 4.10
C TRP A 525 -1.76 -20.65 4.55
N LEU A 526 -2.01 -19.43 4.11
CA LEU A 526 -3.17 -18.65 4.49
C LEU A 526 -3.87 -18.09 3.25
N SER A 527 -5.18 -18.01 3.32
CA SER A 527 -6.03 -17.42 2.29
C SER A 527 -6.54 -16.07 2.76
N GLU A 528 -6.22 -15.02 2.03
CA GLU A 528 -6.47 -13.64 2.47
C GLU A 528 -6.93 -12.70 1.34
N SER A 529 -7.34 -11.44 1.64
CA SER A 529 -7.94 -10.51 0.66
C SER A 529 -7.57 -9.04 0.86
N GLY A 530 -7.01 -8.42 -0.15
CA GLY A 530 -6.66 -7.00 -0.12
C GLY A 530 -5.89 -6.50 -1.33
N THR A 531 -5.78 -5.18 -1.46
CA THR A 531 -4.91 -4.54 -2.47
C THR A 531 -3.44 -4.82 -2.22
N SER A 532 -3.07 -5.17 -0.97
CA SER A 532 -1.73 -5.62 -0.60
C SER A 532 -1.30 -6.91 -1.28
N MET A 533 -2.21 -7.63 -1.92
CA MET A 533 -1.92 -8.85 -2.66
C MET A 533 -1.93 -8.63 -4.15
N ALA A 534 -2.73 -7.71 -4.59
CA ALA A 534 -2.68 -7.23 -5.96
C ALA A 534 -1.34 -6.56 -6.26
N SER A 535 -0.79 -5.79 -5.32
CA SER A 535 0.48 -5.08 -5.53
C SER A 535 1.68 -6.02 -5.72
N PRO A 536 1.94 -7.07 -4.90
CA PRO A 536 3.04 -7.99 -5.13
C PRO A 536 2.84 -8.87 -6.38
N TYR A 537 1.60 -9.14 -6.78
CA TYR A 537 1.31 -9.78 -8.06
C TYR A 537 1.82 -8.93 -9.22
N ILE A 538 1.49 -7.63 -9.25
CA ILE A 538 1.97 -6.69 -10.26
C ILE A 538 3.49 -6.59 -10.22
N ALA A 539 4.08 -6.39 -9.03
CA ALA A 539 5.52 -6.27 -8.84
C ALA A 539 6.27 -7.53 -9.32
N GLY A 540 5.72 -8.72 -9.08
CA GLY A 540 6.28 -9.98 -9.56
C GLY A 540 6.34 -10.06 -11.09
N TYR A 541 5.28 -9.66 -11.78
CA TYR A 541 5.30 -9.63 -13.25
C TYR A 541 6.19 -8.52 -13.82
N ILE A 542 6.28 -7.36 -13.16
CA ILE A 542 7.26 -6.34 -13.53
C ILE A 542 8.69 -6.90 -13.39
N ALA A 543 8.98 -7.72 -12.38
CA ALA A 543 10.27 -8.39 -12.28
C ALA A 543 10.54 -9.29 -13.50
N THR A 544 9.54 -9.99 -14.02
CA THR A 544 9.69 -10.77 -15.26
C THR A 544 9.92 -9.89 -16.50
N TRP A 545 9.35 -8.68 -16.53
CA TRP A 545 9.62 -7.71 -17.61
C TRP A 545 11.03 -7.14 -17.51
N LEU A 546 11.52 -6.86 -16.29
CA LEU A 546 12.89 -6.41 -16.05
C LEU A 546 13.92 -7.51 -16.34
N GLU A 547 13.62 -8.79 -16.12
CA GLU A 547 14.45 -9.91 -16.59
C GLU A 547 14.53 -9.91 -18.13
N ALA A 548 13.40 -9.72 -18.80
CA ALA A 548 13.33 -9.71 -20.27
C ALA A 548 14.04 -8.47 -20.87
N VAL A 549 13.92 -7.32 -20.21
CA VAL A 549 14.45 -6.02 -20.66
C VAL A 549 14.99 -5.23 -19.45
N PRO A 550 16.23 -5.50 -19.00
CA PRO A 550 16.80 -4.90 -17.79
C PRO A 550 16.95 -3.37 -17.80
N GLY A 551 16.84 -2.74 -18.96
CA GLY A 551 16.93 -1.28 -19.11
C GLY A 551 15.60 -0.53 -19.06
N LEU A 552 14.47 -1.19 -18.74
CA LEU A 552 13.21 -0.48 -18.56
C LEU A 552 13.29 0.47 -17.37
N THR A 553 12.90 1.72 -17.61
CA THR A 553 12.71 2.72 -16.56
C THR A 553 11.33 2.59 -15.93
N THR A 554 11.12 3.17 -14.75
CA THR A 554 9.79 3.26 -14.14
C THR A 554 8.77 3.91 -15.08
N ASP A 555 9.16 4.97 -15.79
CA ASP A 555 8.28 5.65 -16.75
C ASP A 555 7.91 4.76 -17.95
N ASP A 556 8.83 3.88 -18.39
CA ASP A 556 8.51 2.87 -19.40
C ASP A 556 7.53 1.84 -18.89
N VAL A 557 7.71 1.35 -17.66
CA VAL A 557 6.80 0.38 -17.01
C VAL A 557 5.41 0.97 -16.84
N ILE A 558 5.30 2.21 -16.33
CA ILE A 558 4.00 2.92 -16.21
C ILE A 558 3.33 3.04 -17.58
N ARG A 559 4.09 3.44 -18.62
CA ARG A 559 3.53 3.53 -19.98
C ARG A 559 3.08 2.19 -20.52
N ILE A 560 3.86 1.12 -20.31
CA ILE A 560 3.48 -0.23 -20.70
C ILE A 560 2.17 -0.64 -20.03
N ILE A 561 2.03 -0.41 -18.72
CA ILE A 561 0.79 -0.71 -17.98
C ILE A 561 -0.39 0.05 -18.59
N LEU A 562 -0.27 1.36 -18.78
CA LEU A 562 -1.35 2.17 -19.35
C LEU A 562 -1.71 1.77 -20.79
N ASP A 563 -0.72 1.39 -21.60
CA ASP A 563 -0.93 0.93 -22.99
C ASP A 563 -1.60 -0.46 -23.06
N THR A 564 -1.48 -1.27 -22.02
CA THR A 564 -1.90 -2.69 -22.03
C THR A 564 -2.97 -3.05 -21.00
N ASN A 565 -3.31 -2.13 -20.10
CA ASN A 565 -4.43 -2.33 -19.19
C ASN A 565 -5.71 -2.69 -19.96
N ARG A 566 -6.41 -3.71 -19.49
CA ARG A 566 -7.68 -4.12 -20.09
C ARG A 566 -8.82 -3.27 -19.59
N THR A 567 -9.68 -2.91 -20.51
CA THR A 567 -10.91 -2.14 -20.28
C THR A 567 -12.16 -2.84 -20.85
N ASP A 568 -12.01 -4.10 -21.29
CA ASP A 568 -13.04 -4.90 -21.95
C ASP A 568 -13.81 -5.82 -20.98
N PHE A 569 -13.86 -5.47 -19.71
CA PHE A 569 -14.63 -6.19 -18.69
C PHE A 569 -16.06 -5.65 -18.53
N ALA A 570 -16.92 -6.38 -17.81
CA ALA A 570 -18.38 -6.20 -17.81
C ALA A 570 -18.84 -4.82 -17.32
N ASP A 571 -18.12 -4.17 -16.41
CA ASP A 571 -18.41 -2.82 -15.91
C ASP A 571 -17.13 -1.97 -15.82
N ASN A 572 -16.71 -1.42 -16.96
CA ASN A 572 -15.58 -0.50 -17.00
C ASN A 572 -15.92 0.93 -16.54
N SER A 573 -17.16 1.20 -16.17
CA SER A 573 -17.59 2.47 -15.58
C SER A 573 -17.43 2.50 -14.06
N ASP A 574 -17.19 1.35 -13.42
CA ASP A 574 -16.96 1.27 -11.98
C ASP A 574 -15.61 1.91 -11.62
N PRO A 575 -15.58 2.96 -10.77
CA PRO A 575 -14.38 3.70 -10.46
C PRO A 575 -13.32 2.88 -9.71
N HIS A 576 -13.68 1.77 -9.06
CA HIS A 576 -12.73 0.85 -8.42
C HIS A 576 -11.76 0.20 -9.42
N ASN A 577 -12.14 0.17 -10.71
CA ASN A 577 -11.29 -0.36 -11.78
C ASN A 577 -10.16 0.60 -12.21
N GLY A 578 -10.13 1.83 -11.68
CA GLY A 578 -9.09 2.80 -11.97
C GLY A 578 -8.82 2.99 -13.47
N MET A 579 -7.55 2.88 -13.88
CA MET A 579 -7.15 2.97 -15.29
C MET A 579 -7.22 1.62 -16.04
N GLY A 580 -7.81 0.59 -15.44
CA GLY A 580 -8.03 -0.73 -16.05
C GLY A 580 -7.32 -1.89 -15.35
N TRP A 581 -7.54 -3.11 -15.86
CA TRP A 581 -7.02 -4.33 -15.26
C TRP A 581 -5.68 -4.72 -15.86
N PHE A 582 -4.75 -5.09 -15.01
CA PHE A 582 -3.38 -5.45 -15.35
C PHE A 582 -3.33 -6.69 -16.25
N ASP A 583 -2.72 -6.55 -17.44
CA ASP A 583 -2.44 -7.67 -18.34
C ASP A 583 -0.94 -7.96 -18.41
N PRO A 584 -0.44 -8.95 -17.64
CA PRO A 584 0.98 -9.23 -17.55
C PRO A 584 1.58 -9.73 -18.87
N VAL A 585 0.79 -10.46 -19.68
CA VAL A 585 1.26 -11.03 -20.96
C VAL A 585 1.35 -9.97 -22.03
N ALA A 586 0.33 -9.11 -22.15
CA ALA A 586 0.38 -7.97 -23.07
C ALA A 586 1.51 -7.00 -22.67
N GLY A 587 1.70 -6.77 -21.36
CA GLY A 587 2.79 -5.97 -20.85
C GLY A 587 4.17 -6.51 -21.20
N LEU A 588 4.43 -7.81 -21.00
CA LEU A 588 5.68 -8.44 -21.40
C LEU A 588 5.94 -8.27 -22.91
N ARG A 589 4.93 -8.53 -23.72
CA ARG A 589 5.03 -8.38 -25.18
C ARG A 589 5.34 -6.95 -25.59
N ARG A 590 4.68 -6.00 -24.94
CA ARG A 590 4.92 -4.56 -25.13
C ARG A 590 6.34 -4.16 -24.73
N ALA A 591 6.84 -4.67 -23.61
CA ALA A 591 8.22 -4.48 -23.13
C ALA A 591 9.25 -5.01 -24.14
N LEU A 592 8.97 -6.18 -24.74
CA LEU A 592 9.80 -6.78 -25.80
C LEU A 592 9.69 -6.05 -27.15
N GLY A 593 8.90 -4.96 -27.23
CA GLY A 593 8.70 -4.20 -28.48
C GLY A 593 7.72 -4.86 -29.48
N TRP A 594 6.87 -5.79 -28.99
CA TRP A 594 5.83 -6.41 -29.79
C TRP A 594 4.63 -5.47 -29.87
N ASN A 595 4.54 -4.71 -30.94
CA ASN A 595 3.50 -3.69 -31.11
C ASN A 595 2.21 -4.31 -31.64
N GLY A 596 1.32 -4.73 -30.73
CA GLY A 596 -0.12 -4.93 -31.02
C GLY A 596 -0.50 -6.03 -32.02
N VAL A 597 0.36 -7.03 -32.23
CA VAL A 597 0.02 -8.19 -33.07
C VAL A 597 -0.29 -9.37 -32.16
N ASP A 598 -1.56 -9.56 -31.87
CA ASP A 598 -2.08 -10.52 -30.89
C ASP A 598 -1.89 -12.00 -31.26
N SER A 599 -1.44 -12.32 -32.47
CA SER A 599 -1.07 -13.68 -32.84
C SER A 599 0.03 -13.70 -33.92
N ALA A 600 0.81 -14.77 -33.90
CA ALA A 600 1.75 -15.07 -34.97
C ALA A 600 1.07 -15.23 -36.33
N ALA A 601 -0.21 -15.62 -36.34
CA ALA A 601 -1.05 -15.69 -37.53
C ALA A 601 -1.24 -14.29 -38.15
N ASP A 602 -1.41 -13.23 -37.30
CA ASP A 602 -1.60 -11.86 -37.77
C ASP A 602 -0.29 -11.26 -38.29
N SER A 603 0.86 -11.60 -37.66
CA SER A 603 2.19 -11.16 -38.13
C SER A 603 2.51 -11.77 -39.51
N ILE A 604 2.14 -13.03 -39.75
CA ILE A 604 2.30 -13.68 -41.03
C ILE A 604 1.32 -13.11 -42.06
N GLY A 605 0.09 -12.80 -41.65
CA GLY A 605 -0.93 -12.18 -42.49
C GLY A 605 -0.55 -10.78 -43.00
N MET A 606 0.39 -10.10 -42.34
CA MET A 606 0.95 -8.79 -42.78
C MET A 606 2.06 -8.94 -43.84
N LEU A 607 2.64 -10.14 -44.01
CA LEU A 607 3.63 -10.39 -45.04
C LEU A 607 2.95 -10.64 -46.40
N SER A 608 3.43 -9.95 -47.43
CA SER A 608 3.06 -10.36 -48.78
C SER A 608 3.58 -11.79 -49.02
N PRO A 609 2.81 -12.68 -49.63
CA PRO A 609 3.25 -14.04 -49.92
C PRO A 609 4.62 -14.15 -50.63
N ASP A 610 5.01 -13.12 -51.34
CA ASP A 610 6.24 -13.07 -52.11
C ASP A 610 7.37 -12.24 -51.42
N ASP A 611 7.14 -11.69 -50.21
CA ASP A 611 8.19 -11.04 -49.43
C ASP A 611 9.32 -12.02 -49.14
N TYR A 612 10.56 -11.56 -49.36
CA TYR A 612 11.73 -12.38 -49.03
C TYR A 612 12.00 -12.32 -47.52
N VAL A 613 12.03 -13.46 -46.89
CA VAL A 613 12.25 -13.66 -45.45
C VAL A 613 13.40 -14.60 -45.16
N GLU A 614 14.18 -14.31 -44.15
CA GLU A 614 15.11 -15.26 -43.54
C GLU A 614 14.57 -15.68 -42.17
N VAL A 615 14.51 -16.98 -41.91
CA VAL A 615 13.98 -17.52 -40.65
C VAL A 615 15.10 -18.20 -39.88
N TYR A 616 15.19 -17.88 -38.62
CA TYR A 616 16.18 -18.40 -37.68
C TYR A 616 15.48 -19.11 -36.52
N SER A 617 16.09 -20.16 -36.01
CA SER A 617 15.70 -20.75 -34.72
C SER A 617 15.96 -19.74 -33.60
N MET A 618 15.38 -19.96 -32.43
CA MET A 618 15.65 -19.19 -31.23
C MET A 618 17.11 -19.28 -30.76
N THR A 619 17.86 -20.26 -31.22
CA THR A 619 19.31 -20.42 -31.00
C THR A 619 20.16 -19.72 -32.06
N GLY A 620 19.54 -18.98 -32.98
CA GLY A 620 20.23 -18.21 -34.03
C GLY A 620 20.62 -19.01 -35.28
N ALA A 621 20.27 -20.30 -35.39
CA ALA A 621 20.53 -21.07 -36.59
C ALA A 621 19.55 -20.68 -37.70
N LYS A 622 20.04 -20.34 -38.90
CA LYS A 622 19.18 -20.09 -40.07
C LYS A 622 18.53 -21.37 -40.52
N ILE A 623 17.19 -21.40 -40.57
CA ILE A 623 16.38 -22.59 -40.88
C ILE A 623 15.75 -22.47 -42.26
N TYR A 624 15.39 -21.26 -42.69
CA TYR A 624 14.75 -21.02 -43.96
C TYR A 624 15.17 -19.64 -44.52
N ALA A 625 15.20 -19.55 -45.84
CA ALA A 625 15.34 -18.31 -46.56
C ALA A 625 14.61 -18.40 -47.89
N GLY A 626 13.65 -17.50 -48.12
CA GLY A 626 12.81 -17.55 -49.32
C GLY A 626 11.56 -16.69 -49.22
N ALA A 627 10.57 -16.94 -50.06
CA ALA A 627 9.32 -16.19 -50.02
C ALA A 627 8.47 -16.55 -48.79
N ALA A 628 7.79 -15.53 -48.20
CA ALA A 628 6.98 -15.70 -46.98
C ALA A 628 5.90 -16.78 -47.06
N LYS A 629 5.37 -17.08 -48.22
CA LYS A 629 4.46 -18.22 -48.47
C LYS A 629 5.05 -19.57 -48.06
N GLY A 630 6.36 -19.72 -47.99
CA GLY A 630 7.01 -20.94 -47.52
C GLY A 630 6.93 -21.16 -46.01
N LEU A 631 6.55 -20.13 -45.22
CA LEU A 631 6.38 -20.25 -43.77
C LEU A 631 5.25 -21.20 -43.36
N SER A 632 4.22 -21.34 -44.19
CA SER A 632 3.10 -22.25 -43.94
C SER A 632 3.49 -23.75 -43.98
N GLY A 633 4.65 -24.08 -44.49
CA GLY A 633 5.18 -25.46 -44.51
C GLY A 633 6.18 -25.77 -43.41
N MET A 634 6.44 -24.84 -42.50
CA MET A 634 7.38 -25.05 -41.41
C MET A 634 6.69 -25.72 -40.20
N SER A 635 7.49 -26.40 -39.37
CA SER A 635 6.99 -27.03 -38.15
C SER A 635 6.49 -25.98 -37.15
N LYS A 636 5.55 -26.40 -36.29
CA LYS A 636 5.16 -25.57 -35.12
C LYS A 636 6.37 -25.16 -34.34
N GLY A 637 6.44 -23.89 -33.97
CA GLY A 637 7.56 -23.41 -33.20
C GLY A 637 7.71 -21.89 -33.23
N LEU A 638 8.60 -21.40 -32.40
CA LEU A 638 9.00 -19.99 -32.37
C LEU A 638 10.22 -19.79 -33.24
N TYR A 639 10.18 -18.70 -34.01
CA TYR A 639 11.21 -18.38 -34.97
C TYR A 639 11.48 -16.87 -34.98
N VAL A 640 12.69 -16.49 -35.35
CA VAL A 640 13.03 -15.12 -35.70
C VAL A 640 12.96 -14.95 -37.20
N VAL A 641 12.06 -14.12 -37.68
CA VAL A 641 11.89 -13.82 -39.10
C VAL A 641 12.51 -12.46 -39.38
N ARG A 642 13.48 -12.44 -40.31
CA ARG A 642 14.16 -11.23 -40.74
C ARG A 642 13.69 -10.86 -42.16
N LEU A 643 13.26 -9.58 -42.30
CA LEU A 643 13.01 -8.91 -43.56
C LEU A 643 14.15 -7.93 -43.87
N ALA A 644 14.15 -7.35 -45.04
CA ALA A 644 15.19 -6.39 -45.47
C ALA A 644 15.28 -5.16 -44.51
N SER A 645 14.18 -4.74 -43.90
CA SER A 645 14.09 -3.53 -43.04
C SER A 645 13.66 -3.80 -41.59
N SER A 646 13.36 -5.05 -41.21
CA SER A 646 12.87 -5.38 -39.87
C SER A 646 13.20 -6.81 -39.47
N VAL A 647 13.15 -7.08 -38.17
CA VAL A 647 13.28 -8.41 -37.59
C VAL A 647 12.10 -8.61 -36.65
N MET A 648 11.40 -9.74 -36.77
CA MET A 648 10.27 -10.07 -35.94
C MET A 648 10.39 -11.51 -35.39
N LYS A 649 9.91 -11.74 -34.19
CA LYS A 649 9.71 -13.10 -33.67
C LYS A 649 8.33 -13.58 -34.12
N VAL A 650 8.23 -14.79 -34.62
CA VAL A 650 7.01 -15.36 -35.18
C VAL A 650 6.82 -16.76 -34.60
N ALA A 651 5.65 -17.04 -34.02
CA ALA A 651 5.24 -18.42 -33.73
C ALA A 651 4.50 -18.97 -34.92
N LEU A 652 4.94 -20.10 -35.47
CA LEU A 652 4.22 -20.82 -36.50
C LEU A 652 3.29 -21.85 -35.84
N PRO A 653 2.00 -21.89 -36.26
CA PRO A 653 0.96 -22.74 -35.64
C PRO A 653 1.15 -24.23 -35.84
#